data_c4f9f612b0ae4f733d79a2955ce10f98
#
_entry.id   c4f9f612b0ae4f733d79a2955ce10f98
#
_cell.length_a   1.000
_cell.length_b   1.000
_cell.length_c   1.000
_cell.angle_alpha   90.00
_cell.angle_beta   90.00
_cell.angle_gamma   90.00
#
_symmetry.space_group_name_H-M   'P 1'
#
loop_
_entity.id
_entity.type
_entity.pdbx_description
1 polymer ?
#
loop_
_entity_poly.entity_id
_entity_poly.type
_entity_poly.pdbx_seq_one_letter_code
_entity_poly.pdbx_strand_id
1 'polypeptide(L)'
;MLEIQRQKDYGQIAELSVQQRCFMPIMVFASIALMLSGCATPISVDHVDIQTAYGIQTASAISSGELSNASSIVLRQHGLLDRFETEPAIVLAELHKGLKSVGDDDQLFALAELSLFHAQRTNDHAYYLASAVYAWSLLYPENGTSMQIPPTDPRFRLTYDIYNQAVAQGLAATDNAEEDEVRLKAGTYKLPFGTLHLSLDQSGMSWGGYPLEHFIATTALEVDGLRNRYHKSGIGAPLAASLAKGATAQKKVVGSDRLGEHTKVPVTALLRFANARASLSKGKIQGRIEVYAADATSTVTIDGQKQPIESDPTAALAYQLNDSQLYAMELVGFLKGSIFTSGAFSKDRAQDGIFTMRPYQAGKIPLVLVHGTASSPARWAELVNELNSDSKISDRYQIWLFIYDSGRGIGYSAGRLRKALTNTVHEFDPEGKDPALQNMIVMGHSQGGLLTKLTAIDSGTKFWDMISDKPFDQMKLSPEARELIQQTAFYKPLPFVKRVVFISTPQHGAMLAASQLVTGLASALVSLPATVLNTTALLAQVATSSGDEKIAAMLKRPMTSIDLMNPNNPIVQTLASIPVPKSIPAHSIIAVDGDGPKEEGDDGVVAYKSAHIDEAVSEFIVNWTHSCQGQPEVIEEVKRILFEHLAASETKKP
;
A
#
# COMPACT_ATOMS: atom_id res chain seq x y z
N MET A 1 6.56 38.87 -62.99
CA MET A 1 7.27 39.38 -64.17
C MET A 1 7.72 38.14 -64.92
N LEU A 2 6.89 37.80 -65.87
CA LEU A 2 7.08 38.00 -67.29
C LEU A 2 8.21 37.07 -67.80
N GLU A 3 7.84 35.98 -68.40
CA GLU A 3 7.47 35.89 -69.85
C GLU A 3 8.68 35.97 -70.77
N ILE A 4 8.63 35.05 -71.77
CA ILE A 4 9.26 35.09 -73.07
C ILE A 4 10.63 34.37 -73.15
N GLN A 5 10.89 33.34 -73.93
CA GLN A 5 10.63 33.36 -75.38
C GLN A 5 10.69 31.96 -75.99
N ARG A 6 9.81 31.76 -76.92
CA ARG A 6 9.67 30.74 -77.95
C ARG A 6 10.72 30.89 -79.04
N GLN A 7 10.88 29.80 -79.74
CA GLN A 7 11.20 29.63 -81.16
C GLN A 7 12.61 29.13 -81.45
N LYS A 8 12.62 28.11 -82.11
CA LYS A 8 12.86 27.63 -83.51
C LYS A 8 13.97 26.57 -83.53
N ASP A 9 14.07 25.57 -84.38
CA ASP A 9 13.48 25.30 -85.63
C ASP A 9 13.61 23.80 -86.03
N TYR A 10 12.77 23.46 -86.91
CA TYR A 10 12.70 22.24 -87.72
C TYR A 10 14.04 21.79 -88.39
N GLY A 11 14.25 20.47 -88.50
CA GLY A 11 15.06 19.87 -89.58
C GLY A 11 15.93 18.71 -89.16
N GLN A 12 15.45 17.52 -89.25
CA GLN A 12 15.95 16.45 -90.09
C GLN A 12 15.32 15.11 -89.74
N ILE A 13 14.37 14.75 -90.63
CA ILE A 13 13.91 13.36 -90.78
C ILE A 13 14.83 12.76 -91.77
N ALA A 14 15.58 11.72 -91.46
CA ALA A 14 15.84 10.55 -92.23
C ALA A 14 16.92 9.66 -91.59
N GLU A 15 16.71 8.34 -91.70
CA GLU A 15 17.63 7.26 -91.41
C GLU A 15 17.72 6.74 -89.95
N LEU A 16 16.67 6.05 -89.48
CA LEU A 16 16.79 4.99 -88.47
C LEU A 16 15.74 3.90 -88.77
N SER A 17 16.00 3.14 -89.81
CA SER A 17 15.27 1.89 -90.02
C SER A 17 16.33 0.82 -90.26
N VAL A 18 16.64 0.02 -89.25
CA VAL A 18 17.10 -1.38 -89.31
C VAL A 18 17.54 -1.93 -87.98
N GLN A 19 17.88 -1.09 -86.94
CA GLN A 19 18.31 -1.62 -85.64
C GLN A 19 17.21 -1.86 -84.58
N GLN A 20 15.96 -1.48 -84.86
CA GLN A 20 14.88 -1.63 -83.88
C GLN A 20 14.17 -2.99 -83.83
N ARG A 21 14.52 -3.94 -84.71
CA ARG A 21 13.82 -5.25 -84.73
C ARG A 21 14.42 -6.35 -83.88
N CYS A 22 15.64 -6.16 -83.32
CA CYS A 22 16.32 -7.17 -82.51
C CYS A 22 16.25 -6.86 -80.97
N PHE A 23 15.88 -5.62 -80.52
CA PHE A 23 15.85 -5.26 -79.13
C PHE A 23 14.46 -5.52 -78.47
N MET A 24 13.39 -5.61 -79.23
CA MET A 24 12.05 -5.80 -78.69
C MET A 24 11.78 -7.17 -78.04
N PRO A 25 12.25 -8.30 -78.58
CA PRO A 25 12.13 -9.59 -77.91
C PRO A 25 13.01 -9.71 -76.64
N ILE A 26 14.19 -9.04 -76.61
CA ILE A 26 15.09 -9.07 -75.42
C ILE A 26 14.49 -8.25 -74.25
N MET A 27 13.88 -7.10 -74.54
CA MET A 27 13.14 -6.31 -73.49
C MET A 27 11.90 -7.00 -73.01
N VAL A 28 11.14 -7.67 -73.83
CA VAL A 28 9.96 -8.45 -73.40
C VAL A 28 10.38 -9.69 -72.62
N PHE A 29 11.45 -10.37 -72.98
CA PHE A 29 12.01 -11.48 -72.17
C PHE A 29 12.63 -11.01 -70.86
N ALA A 30 13.31 -9.86 -70.81
CA ALA A 30 13.78 -9.25 -69.59
C ALA A 30 12.64 -8.78 -68.67
N SER A 31 11.58 -8.22 -69.22
CA SER A 31 10.38 -7.82 -68.47
C SER A 31 9.59 -9.04 -67.98
N ILE A 32 9.50 -10.12 -68.72
CA ILE A 32 8.88 -11.38 -68.27
C ILE A 32 9.75 -12.12 -67.27
N ALA A 33 11.10 -12.07 -67.41
CA ALA A 33 12.01 -12.60 -66.42
C ALA A 33 12.01 -11.80 -65.10
N LEU A 34 11.82 -10.47 -65.14
CA LEU A 34 11.58 -9.65 -63.93
C LEU A 34 10.20 -9.88 -63.29
N MET A 35 9.19 -10.29 -64.08
CA MET A 35 7.88 -10.64 -63.52
C MET A 35 7.81 -12.07 -63.00
N LEU A 36 8.74 -12.94 -63.38
CA LEU A 36 8.88 -14.32 -62.88
C LEU A 36 9.86 -14.48 -61.74
N SER A 37 10.69 -13.50 -61.44
CA SER A 37 11.37 -13.41 -60.16
C SER A 37 10.32 -13.01 -59.13
N GLY A 38 9.53 -13.99 -58.68
CA GLY A 38 8.62 -13.82 -57.53
C GLY A 38 9.43 -13.13 -56.44
N CYS A 39 8.84 -12.09 -55.83
CA CYS A 39 9.42 -11.29 -54.77
C CYS A 39 9.68 -12.16 -53.53
N ALA A 40 10.67 -13.04 -53.62
CA ALA A 40 11.30 -13.58 -52.42
C ALA A 40 12.16 -12.46 -51.86
N THR A 41 11.77 -11.84 -50.81
CA THR A 41 12.59 -10.89 -50.06
C THR A 41 13.91 -11.61 -49.76
N PRO A 42 15.07 -11.08 -50.21
CA PRO A 42 16.35 -11.73 -49.93
C PRO A 42 16.54 -11.79 -48.42
N ILE A 43 17.07 -12.91 -47.95
CA ILE A 43 17.43 -13.04 -46.53
C ILE A 43 18.50 -12.01 -46.22
N SER A 44 18.22 -11.10 -45.28
CA SER A 44 19.15 -10.07 -44.83
C SER A 44 19.29 -10.13 -43.30
N VAL A 45 20.37 -9.59 -42.80
CA VAL A 45 20.65 -9.44 -41.35
C VAL A 45 21.03 -7.99 -41.10
N ASP A 46 20.28 -7.35 -40.20
CA ASP A 46 20.58 -6.02 -39.74
C ASP A 46 21.06 -6.05 -38.29
N HIS A 47 22.02 -5.19 -37.96
CA HIS A 47 22.50 -5.02 -36.59
C HIS A 47 21.60 -4.02 -35.87
N VAL A 48 21.04 -4.45 -34.73
CA VAL A 48 20.26 -3.59 -33.83
C VAL A 48 20.97 -3.47 -32.48
N ASP A 49 20.70 -2.40 -31.75
CA ASP A 49 21.20 -2.25 -30.39
C ASP A 49 20.54 -3.25 -29.43
N ILE A 50 21.15 -3.41 -28.23
CA ILE A 50 20.71 -4.40 -27.22
C ILE A 50 19.28 -4.12 -26.77
N GLN A 51 18.88 -2.87 -26.58
CA GLN A 51 17.55 -2.49 -26.11
C GLN A 51 16.49 -2.86 -27.15
N THR A 52 16.73 -2.54 -28.41
CA THR A 52 15.85 -2.93 -29.54
C THR A 52 15.76 -4.46 -29.66
N ALA A 53 16.90 -5.18 -29.61
CA ALA A 53 16.91 -6.63 -29.66
C ALA A 53 16.09 -7.26 -28.50
N TYR A 54 16.25 -6.73 -27.29
CA TYR A 54 15.49 -7.18 -26.11
C TYR A 54 14.01 -6.85 -26.25
N GLY A 55 13.64 -5.66 -26.72
CA GLY A 55 12.26 -5.27 -27.00
C GLY A 55 11.55 -6.23 -27.96
N ILE A 56 12.22 -6.58 -29.07
CA ILE A 56 11.70 -7.57 -30.04
C ILE A 56 11.50 -8.95 -29.38
N GLN A 57 12.46 -9.36 -28.55
CA GLN A 57 12.40 -10.67 -27.88
C GLN A 57 11.30 -10.76 -26.82
N THR A 58 10.98 -9.64 -26.14
CA THR A 58 10.02 -9.58 -25.02
C THR A 58 8.67 -9.01 -25.42
N ALA A 59 8.46 -8.66 -26.69
CA ALA A 59 7.19 -8.20 -27.21
C ALA A 59 6.09 -9.23 -26.95
N SER A 60 4.95 -8.78 -26.46
CA SER A 60 3.78 -9.63 -26.17
C SER A 60 2.51 -8.78 -26.07
N ALA A 61 1.36 -9.42 -26.05
CA ALA A 61 0.06 -8.78 -25.82
C ALA A 61 0.02 -7.93 -24.53
N ILE A 62 0.84 -8.26 -23.53
CA ILE A 62 0.91 -7.53 -22.26
C ILE A 62 1.95 -6.41 -22.29
N SER A 63 3.16 -6.68 -22.78
CA SER A 63 4.29 -5.75 -22.67
C SER A 63 4.28 -4.61 -23.70
N SER A 64 3.84 -4.89 -24.91
CA SER A 64 3.88 -3.93 -26.04
C SER A 64 2.54 -3.76 -26.76
N GLY A 65 1.52 -4.57 -26.41
CA GLY A 65 0.28 -4.62 -27.15
C GLY A 65 0.43 -5.24 -28.55
N GLU A 66 1.49 -6.03 -28.77
CA GLU A 66 1.78 -6.79 -29.98
C GLU A 66 1.79 -8.29 -29.68
N LEU A 67 1.75 -9.12 -30.68
CA LEU A 67 1.88 -10.56 -30.48
C LEU A 67 3.33 -10.95 -30.21
N SER A 68 3.54 -11.90 -29.31
CA SER A 68 4.84 -12.50 -29.12
C SER A 68 5.30 -13.23 -30.39
N ASN A 69 6.62 -13.35 -30.54
CA ASN A 69 7.20 -14.13 -31.65
C ASN A 69 6.70 -15.59 -31.59
N ALA A 70 6.51 -16.16 -30.41
CA ALA A 70 6.02 -17.53 -30.24
C ALA A 70 4.61 -17.71 -30.83
N SER A 71 3.66 -16.83 -30.51
CA SER A 71 2.31 -16.86 -31.09
C SER A 71 2.33 -16.57 -32.60
N SER A 72 3.18 -15.65 -33.06
CA SER A 72 3.35 -15.34 -34.47
C SER A 72 3.90 -16.54 -35.26
N ILE A 73 4.80 -17.34 -34.67
CA ILE A 73 5.30 -18.58 -35.27
C ILE A 73 4.16 -19.59 -35.46
N VAL A 74 3.33 -19.79 -34.44
CA VAL A 74 2.17 -20.70 -34.54
C VAL A 74 1.22 -20.25 -35.65
N LEU A 75 0.89 -18.97 -35.73
CA LEU A 75 0.06 -18.44 -36.81
C LEU A 75 0.67 -18.65 -38.20
N ARG A 76 1.99 -18.42 -38.37
CA ARG A 76 2.69 -18.65 -39.64
C ARG A 76 2.73 -20.12 -40.02
N GLN A 77 2.97 -21.03 -39.08
CA GLN A 77 3.02 -22.46 -39.34
C GLN A 77 1.66 -23.01 -39.85
N HIS A 78 0.57 -22.37 -39.41
CA HIS A 78 -0.78 -22.70 -39.88
C HIS A 78 -1.27 -21.85 -41.05
N GLY A 79 -0.45 -20.88 -41.56
CA GLY A 79 -0.85 -19.98 -42.64
C GLY A 79 -1.96 -19.00 -42.24
N LEU A 80 -2.04 -18.64 -40.95
CA LEU A 80 -3.16 -17.89 -40.35
C LEU A 80 -2.77 -16.46 -39.96
N LEU A 81 -1.51 -16.02 -40.11
CA LEU A 81 -1.05 -14.73 -39.59
C LEU A 81 -1.86 -13.56 -40.17
N ASP A 82 -1.91 -13.43 -41.49
CA ASP A 82 -2.62 -12.32 -42.16
C ASP A 82 -4.14 -12.38 -41.91
N ARG A 83 -4.66 -13.59 -41.82
CA ARG A 83 -6.08 -13.81 -41.55
C ARG A 83 -6.47 -13.49 -40.10
N PHE A 84 -5.54 -13.59 -39.14
CA PHE A 84 -5.79 -13.21 -37.76
C PHE A 84 -6.06 -11.71 -37.59
N GLU A 85 -5.48 -10.86 -38.44
CA GLU A 85 -5.73 -9.42 -38.40
C GLU A 85 -7.17 -9.05 -38.79
N THR A 86 -7.76 -9.78 -39.72
CA THR A 86 -9.08 -9.49 -40.28
C THR A 86 -10.20 -10.33 -39.68
N GLU A 87 -9.94 -11.58 -39.30
CA GLU A 87 -10.91 -12.57 -38.83
C GLU A 87 -10.44 -13.28 -37.52
N PRO A 88 -10.05 -12.55 -36.46
CA PRO A 88 -9.41 -13.16 -35.28
C PRO A 88 -10.27 -14.24 -34.62
N ALA A 89 -11.57 -14.02 -34.51
CA ALA A 89 -12.49 -14.98 -33.88
C ALA A 89 -12.55 -16.32 -34.65
N ILE A 90 -12.51 -16.26 -35.99
CA ILE A 90 -12.54 -17.46 -36.84
C ILE A 90 -11.19 -18.22 -36.69
N VAL A 91 -10.09 -17.50 -36.71
CA VAL A 91 -8.74 -18.08 -36.54
C VAL A 91 -8.60 -18.73 -35.16
N LEU A 92 -9.06 -18.08 -34.10
CA LEU A 92 -9.07 -18.66 -32.75
C LEU A 92 -9.92 -19.96 -32.68
N ALA A 93 -11.07 -19.97 -33.34
CA ALA A 93 -11.90 -21.19 -33.41
C ALA A 93 -11.22 -22.31 -34.20
N GLU A 94 -10.51 -21.99 -35.28
CA GLU A 94 -9.75 -22.94 -36.08
C GLU A 94 -8.57 -23.55 -35.30
N LEU A 95 -7.77 -22.71 -34.64
CA LEU A 95 -6.70 -23.17 -33.77
C LEU A 95 -7.23 -24.03 -32.62
N HIS A 96 -8.35 -23.63 -31.98
CA HIS A 96 -8.96 -24.43 -30.92
C HIS A 96 -9.34 -25.85 -31.39
N LYS A 97 -9.94 -25.96 -32.58
CA LYS A 97 -10.30 -27.27 -33.16
C LYS A 97 -9.08 -28.14 -33.48
N GLY A 98 -7.95 -27.51 -33.77
CA GLY A 98 -6.69 -28.19 -34.03
C GLY A 98 -5.95 -28.71 -32.81
N LEU A 99 -6.43 -28.41 -31.58
CA LEU A 99 -5.80 -28.87 -30.34
C LEU A 99 -5.79 -30.38 -30.23
N LYS A 100 -4.61 -30.92 -29.93
CA LYS A 100 -4.39 -32.35 -29.66
C LYS A 100 -4.47 -32.61 -28.16
N SER A 101 -4.57 -33.86 -27.77
CA SER A 101 -4.61 -34.24 -26.34
C SER A 101 -3.25 -34.08 -25.65
N VAL A 102 -2.14 -34.14 -26.38
CA VAL A 102 -0.75 -34.05 -25.87
C VAL A 102 0.17 -33.40 -26.91
N GLY A 103 1.15 -32.63 -26.45
CA GLY A 103 2.26 -32.13 -27.27
C GLY A 103 1.94 -30.90 -28.13
N ASP A 104 1.02 -30.04 -27.69
CA ASP A 104 0.63 -28.80 -28.36
C ASP A 104 0.71 -27.58 -27.43
N ASP A 105 1.72 -27.58 -26.55
CA ASP A 105 1.97 -26.50 -25.60
C ASP A 105 2.15 -25.16 -26.29
N ASP A 106 2.83 -25.13 -27.46
CA ASP A 106 3.00 -23.92 -28.26
C ASP A 106 1.64 -23.37 -28.76
N GLN A 107 0.72 -24.25 -29.17
CA GLN A 107 -0.61 -23.88 -29.63
C GLN A 107 -1.50 -23.42 -28.48
N LEU A 108 -1.37 -24.03 -27.27
CA LEU A 108 -2.06 -23.56 -26.08
C LEU A 108 -1.58 -22.18 -25.64
N PHE A 109 -0.26 -21.98 -25.64
CA PHE A 109 0.32 -20.66 -25.35
C PHE A 109 -0.21 -19.62 -26.34
N ALA A 110 -0.16 -19.92 -27.64
CA ALA A 110 -0.69 -19.03 -28.66
C ALA A 110 -2.18 -18.73 -28.46
N LEU A 111 -3.02 -19.74 -28.17
CA LEU A 111 -4.44 -19.54 -27.90
C LEU A 111 -4.68 -18.68 -26.66
N ALA A 112 -3.85 -18.83 -25.60
CA ALA A 112 -3.95 -17.98 -24.42
C ALA A 112 -3.63 -16.51 -24.77
N GLU A 113 -2.50 -16.25 -25.42
CA GLU A 113 -2.09 -14.89 -25.78
C GLU A 113 -3.00 -14.25 -26.85
N LEU A 114 -3.34 -14.97 -27.90
CA LEU A 114 -4.20 -14.47 -28.98
C LEU A 114 -5.63 -14.16 -28.48
N SER A 115 -6.15 -14.98 -27.55
CA SER A 115 -7.44 -14.70 -26.91
C SER A 115 -7.38 -13.44 -26.05
N LEU A 116 -6.31 -13.24 -25.27
CA LEU A 116 -6.08 -12.03 -24.50
C LEU A 116 -6.01 -10.81 -25.41
N PHE A 117 -5.18 -10.88 -26.45
CA PHE A 117 -5.01 -9.82 -27.43
C PHE A 117 -6.31 -9.42 -28.12
N HIS A 118 -7.10 -10.40 -28.52
CA HIS A 118 -8.42 -10.15 -29.12
C HIS A 118 -9.39 -9.53 -28.10
N ALA A 119 -9.41 -10.04 -26.88
CA ALA A 119 -10.22 -9.53 -25.78
C ALA A 119 -9.90 -8.07 -25.45
N GLN A 120 -8.62 -7.69 -25.39
CA GLN A 120 -8.18 -6.31 -25.15
C GLN A 120 -8.68 -5.33 -26.20
N ARG A 121 -8.78 -5.76 -27.47
CA ARG A 121 -9.26 -4.93 -28.60
C ARG A 121 -10.78 -4.82 -28.67
N THR A 122 -11.48 -5.82 -28.18
CA THR A 122 -12.95 -5.91 -28.29
C THR A 122 -13.69 -5.70 -26.97
N ASN A 123 -12.95 -5.68 -25.86
CA ASN A 123 -13.46 -5.72 -24.48
C ASN A 123 -14.45 -6.89 -24.24
N ASP A 124 -14.20 -8.05 -24.89
CA ASP A 124 -15.07 -9.22 -24.77
C ASP A 124 -14.61 -10.15 -23.65
N HIS A 125 -15.36 -10.16 -22.54
CA HIS A 125 -15.10 -10.98 -21.35
C HIS A 125 -15.01 -12.47 -21.64
N ALA A 126 -15.72 -12.97 -22.66
CA ALA A 126 -15.67 -14.38 -23.04
C ALA A 126 -14.27 -14.79 -23.51
N TYR A 127 -13.55 -13.91 -24.22
CA TYR A 127 -12.19 -14.18 -24.69
C TYR A 127 -11.15 -14.01 -23.57
N TYR A 128 -11.34 -13.08 -22.63
CA TYR A 128 -10.52 -13.04 -21.43
C TYR A 128 -10.62 -14.33 -20.62
N LEU A 129 -11.83 -14.83 -20.37
CA LEU A 129 -12.04 -16.09 -19.66
C LEU A 129 -11.49 -17.30 -20.45
N ALA A 130 -11.60 -17.29 -21.78
CA ALA A 130 -11.00 -18.32 -22.62
C ALA A 130 -9.47 -18.31 -22.49
N SER A 131 -8.84 -17.11 -22.51
CA SER A 131 -7.41 -16.94 -22.29
C SER A 131 -6.97 -17.54 -20.95
N ALA A 132 -7.70 -17.26 -19.86
CA ALA A 132 -7.42 -17.84 -18.54
C ALA A 132 -7.50 -19.38 -18.54
N VAL A 133 -8.48 -19.95 -19.24
CA VAL A 133 -8.63 -21.42 -19.37
C VAL A 133 -7.46 -22.04 -20.14
N TYR A 134 -7.04 -21.43 -21.25
CA TYR A 134 -5.90 -21.93 -22.03
C TYR A 134 -4.59 -21.82 -21.25
N ALA A 135 -4.35 -20.66 -20.61
CA ALA A 135 -3.16 -20.45 -19.77
C ALA A 135 -3.10 -21.44 -18.60
N TRP A 136 -4.22 -21.67 -17.91
CA TRP A 136 -4.30 -22.68 -16.85
C TRP A 136 -4.02 -24.10 -17.39
N SER A 137 -4.60 -24.44 -18.54
CA SER A 137 -4.41 -25.76 -19.17
C SER A 137 -2.97 -26.02 -19.57
N LEU A 138 -2.19 -24.96 -19.82
CA LEU A 138 -0.77 -25.04 -20.09
C LEU A 138 0.05 -25.13 -18.79
N LEU A 139 -0.25 -24.29 -17.78
CA LEU A 139 0.48 -24.23 -16.51
C LEU A 139 0.29 -25.49 -15.66
N TYR A 140 -0.91 -26.10 -15.71
CA TYR A 140 -1.33 -27.21 -14.85
C TYR A 140 -1.94 -28.33 -15.71
N PRO A 141 -1.10 -29.02 -16.52
CA PRO A 141 -1.54 -30.15 -17.31
C PRO A 141 -1.90 -31.33 -16.41
N GLU A 142 -2.95 -32.04 -16.76
CA GLU A 142 -3.50 -33.15 -16.00
C GLU A 142 -2.74 -34.47 -16.28
N ASN A 143 -2.96 -35.50 -15.45
CA ASN A 143 -2.47 -36.86 -15.65
C ASN A 143 -0.94 -37.03 -15.61
N GLY A 144 -0.23 -36.21 -14.82
CA GLY A 144 1.22 -36.36 -14.63
C GLY A 144 2.05 -35.97 -15.87
N THR A 145 1.43 -35.36 -16.88
CA THR A 145 2.18 -34.69 -17.94
C THR A 145 2.70 -33.37 -17.37
N SER A 146 4.00 -33.10 -17.53
CA SER A 146 4.59 -31.82 -17.17
C SER A 146 4.51 -30.87 -18.37
N MET A 147 4.36 -29.58 -18.07
CA MET A 147 4.53 -28.55 -19.08
C MET A 147 5.92 -28.68 -19.74
N GLN A 148 5.96 -28.70 -21.06
CA GLN A 148 7.20 -28.85 -21.84
C GLN A 148 8.03 -27.55 -21.88
N ILE A 149 7.43 -26.41 -21.48
CA ILE A 149 8.11 -25.11 -21.46
C ILE A 149 8.99 -25.04 -20.20
N PRO A 150 10.32 -24.93 -20.34
CA PRO A 150 11.21 -24.85 -19.18
C PRO A 150 11.03 -23.51 -18.43
N PRO A 151 11.30 -23.45 -17.12
CA PRO A 151 11.16 -22.22 -16.32
C PRO A 151 12.04 -21.03 -16.81
N THR A 152 13.08 -21.31 -17.58
CA THR A 152 13.96 -20.30 -18.18
C THR A 152 13.43 -19.72 -19.48
N ASP A 153 12.39 -20.31 -20.06
CA ASP A 153 11.74 -19.80 -21.26
C ASP A 153 10.85 -18.60 -20.87
N PRO A 154 10.96 -17.46 -21.56
CA PRO A 154 10.13 -16.28 -21.27
C PRO A 154 8.63 -16.57 -21.29
N ARG A 155 8.17 -17.51 -22.12
CA ARG A 155 6.76 -17.94 -22.18
C ARG A 155 6.25 -18.50 -20.87
N PHE A 156 7.13 -19.09 -20.04
CA PHE A 156 6.74 -19.62 -18.73
C PHE A 156 6.18 -18.52 -17.84
N ARG A 157 6.92 -17.43 -17.64
CA ARG A 157 6.44 -16.27 -16.85
C ARG A 157 5.28 -15.58 -17.54
N LEU A 158 5.36 -15.35 -18.84
CA LEU A 158 4.31 -14.69 -19.61
C LEU A 158 2.96 -15.42 -19.51
N THR A 159 2.95 -16.76 -19.40
CA THR A 159 1.70 -17.51 -19.22
C THR A 159 1.04 -17.21 -17.86
N TYR A 160 1.82 -17.00 -16.79
CA TYR A 160 1.26 -16.53 -15.50
C TYR A 160 0.67 -15.13 -15.63
N ASP A 161 1.39 -14.21 -16.29
CA ASP A 161 0.93 -12.83 -16.48
C ASP A 161 -0.35 -12.78 -17.32
N ILE A 162 -0.43 -13.57 -18.40
CA ILE A 162 -1.63 -13.74 -19.22
C ILE A 162 -2.80 -14.26 -18.35
N TYR A 163 -2.58 -15.31 -17.56
CA TYR A 163 -3.60 -15.88 -16.70
C TYR A 163 -4.10 -14.84 -15.68
N ASN A 164 -3.20 -14.17 -14.96
CA ASN A 164 -3.54 -13.21 -13.92
C ASN A 164 -4.38 -12.05 -14.46
N GLN A 165 -3.97 -11.48 -15.59
CA GLN A 165 -4.70 -10.41 -16.25
C GLN A 165 -6.03 -10.87 -16.83
N ALA A 166 -6.05 -12.06 -17.45
CA ALA A 166 -7.27 -12.64 -18.02
C ALA A 166 -8.32 -12.93 -16.93
N VAL A 167 -7.91 -13.34 -15.73
CA VAL A 167 -8.82 -13.53 -14.60
C VAL A 167 -9.41 -12.18 -14.15
N ALA A 168 -8.58 -11.16 -13.95
CA ALA A 168 -9.03 -9.83 -13.53
C ALA A 168 -10.03 -9.25 -14.53
N GLN A 169 -9.67 -9.19 -15.80
CA GLN A 169 -10.48 -8.59 -16.87
C GLN A 169 -11.69 -9.45 -17.26
N GLY A 170 -11.55 -10.78 -17.20
CA GLY A 170 -12.67 -11.70 -17.52
C GLY A 170 -13.81 -11.67 -16.48
N LEU A 171 -13.50 -11.22 -15.25
CA LEU A 171 -14.46 -11.04 -14.17
C LEU A 171 -14.75 -9.55 -13.87
N ALA A 172 -14.24 -8.62 -14.69
CA ALA A 172 -14.51 -7.20 -14.52
C ALA A 172 -16.01 -6.89 -14.65
N ALA A 173 -16.47 -5.84 -13.97
CA ALA A 173 -17.85 -5.41 -14.01
C ALA A 173 -18.19 -4.78 -15.37
N THR A 174 -19.40 -5.03 -15.88
CA THR A 174 -19.86 -4.58 -17.20
C THR A 174 -20.95 -3.50 -17.14
N ASP A 175 -21.41 -3.19 -15.94
CA ASP A 175 -22.45 -2.19 -15.69
C ASP A 175 -21.86 -1.00 -14.94
N ASN A 176 -22.66 0.00 -14.57
CA ASN A 176 -22.26 1.25 -13.91
C ASN A 176 -21.50 1.05 -12.57
N ALA A 177 -20.58 0.09 -12.55
CA ALA A 177 -19.67 -0.16 -11.44
C ALA A 177 -18.54 0.87 -11.41
N GLU A 178 -17.80 0.89 -10.31
CA GLU A 178 -16.53 1.60 -10.23
C GLU A 178 -15.57 1.07 -11.31
N GLU A 179 -14.78 1.94 -11.90
CA GLU A 179 -13.78 1.56 -12.90
C GLU A 179 -12.85 0.48 -12.30
N ASP A 180 -12.54 -0.55 -13.08
CA ASP A 180 -11.71 -1.70 -12.68
C ASP A 180 -12.26 -2.59 -11.54
N GLU A 181 -13.56 -2.47 -11.20
CA GLU A 181 -14.20 -3.39 -10.26
C GLU A 181 -14.29 -4.80 -10.83
N VAL A 182 -13.87 -5.79 -10.02
CA VAL A 182 -13.91 -7.22 -10.34
C VAL A 182 -15.04 -7.89 -9.56
N ARG A 183 -15.94 -8.60 -10.26
CA ARG A 183 -17.08 -9.28 -9.64
C ARG A 183 -16.83 -10.77 -9.44
N LEU A 184 -16.52 -11.15 -8.24
CA LEU A 184 -16.30 -12.55 -7.85
C LEU A 184 -17.65 -13.25 -7.57
N LYS A 185 -18.31 -13.73 -8.63
CA LYS A 185 -19.65 -14.31 -8.54
C LYS A 185 -19.71 -15.71 -9.15
N ALA A 186 -20.35 -16.64 -8.45
CA ALA A 186 -20.70 -17.95 -9.02
C ALA A 186 -21.71 -17.78 -10.16
N GLY A 187 -21.60 -18.60 -11.20
CA GLY A 187 -22.49 -18.52 -12.35
C GLY A 187 -22.01 -19.31 -13.55
N THR A 188 -22.76 -19.18 -14.65
CA THR A 188 -22.40 -19.71 -15.95
C THR A 188 -21.97 -18.58 -16.86
N TYR A 189 -20.75 -18.68 -17.36
CA TYR A 189 -20.13 -17.69 -18.24
C TYR A 189 -19.99 -18.28 -19.64
N LYS A 190 -20.15 -17.43 -20.65
CA LYS A 190 -19.98 -17.82 -22.05
C LYS A 190 -18.49 -17.84 -22.40
N LEU A 191 -18.07 -18.85 -23.16
CA LEU A 191 -16.75 -18.93 -23.80
C LEU A 191 -16.94 -18.99 -25.33
N PRO A 192 -15.96 -18.57 -26.14
CA PRO A 192 -16.02 -18.67 -27.60
C PRO A 192 -16.20 -20.12 -28.08
N PHE A 193 -15.75 -21.10 -27.27
CA PHE A 193 -15.82 -22.54 -27.56
C PHE A 193 -16.79 -23.30 -26.65
N GLY A 194 -17.62 -22.61 -25.87
CA GLY A 194 -18.57 -23.29 -24.99
C GLY A 194 -19.01 -22.49 -23.76
N THR A 195 -19.01 -23.14 -22.61
CA THR A 195 -19.48 -22.57 -21.33
C THR A 195 -18.51 -22.86 -20.19
N LEU A 196 -18.39 -21.90 -19.28
CA LEU A 196 -17.64 -22.00 -18.03
C LEU A 196 -18.62 -21.90 -16.86
N HIS A 197 -18.66 -22.93 -16.02
CA HIS A 197 -19.42 -22.93 -14.77
C HIS A 197 -18.49 -22.65 -13.61
N LEU A 198 -18.68 -21.51 -12.94
CA LEU A 198 -17.90 -21.09 -11.77
C LEU A 198 -18.71 -21.28 -10.50
N SER A 199 -18.12 -21.95 -9.52
CA SER A 199 -18.52 -21.90 -8.12
C SER A 199 -17.67 -20.87 -7.37
N LEU A 200 -18.13 -20.41 -6.21
CA LEU A 200 -17.41 -19.47 -5.35
C LEU A 200 -17.12 -20.11 -4.00
N ASP A 201 -15.86 -20.14 -3.62
CA ASP A 201 -15.46 -20.55 -2.28
C ASP A 201 -15.71 -19.40 -1.29
N GLN A 202 -16.67 -19.58 -0.40
CA GLN A 202 -17.07 -18.57 0.58
C GLN A 202 -16.03 -18.38 1.69
N SER A 203 -15.11 -19.33 1.88
CA SER A 203 -14.15 -19.27 3.00
C SER A 203 -13.20 -18.08 2.92
N GLY A 204 -12.84 -17.65 1.71
CA GLY A 204 -11.99 -16.48 1.46
C GLY A 204 -12.71 -15.15 1.36
N MET A 205 -14.06 -15.15 1.39
CA MET A 205 -14.88 -13.95 1.20
C MET A 205 -15.08 -13.13 2.48
N SER A 206 -14.26 -13.36 3.51
CA SER A 206 -14.28 -12.58 4.74
C SER A 206 -12.87 -12.40 5.30
N TRP A 207 -12.64 -11.24 5.93
CA TRP A 207 -11.38 -10.93 6.58
C TRP A 207 -11.65 -10.18 7.90
N GLY A 208 -10.97 -10.57 8.98
CA GLY A 208 -11.24 -10.00 10.30
C GLY A 208 -12.68 -10.20 10.79
N GLY A 209 -13.42 -11.15 10.23
CA GLY A 209 -14.84 -11.40 10.53
C GLY A 209 -15.81 -10.52 9.72
N TYR A 210 -15.33 -9.60 8.90
CA TYR A 210 -16.14 -8.79 7.99
C TYR A 210 -16.19 -9.41 6.60
N PRO A 211 -17.35 -9.38 5.91
CA PRO A 211 -17.41 -9.72 4.50
C PRO A 211 -16.54 -8.78 3.66
N LEU A 212 -15.95 -9.32 2.59
CA LEU A 212 -15.23 -8.56 1.58
C LEU A 212 -16.16 -8.20 0.42
N GLU A 213 -16.07 -6.95 -0.02
CA GLU A 213 -16.82 -6.42 -1.17
C GLU A 213 -15.95 -5.44 -1.98
N HIS A 214 -16.41 -4.98 -3.14
CA HIS A 214 -15.71 -4.01 -3.99
C HIS A 214 -14.24 -4.39 -4.22
N PHE A 215 -14.04 -5.37 -5.09
CA PHE A 215 -12.70 -5.84 -5.45
C PHE A 215 -12.19 -5.03 -6.64
N ILE A 216 -11.11 -4.28 -6.46
CA ILE A 216 -10.48 -3.48 -7.52
C ILE A 216 -9.20 -4.16 -7.98
N ALA A 217 -8.99 -4.27 -9.30
CA ALA A 217 -7.77 -4.84 -9.87
C ALA A 217 -6.57 -3.90 -9.61
N THR A 218 -5.60 -4.35 -8.80
CA THR A 218 -4.43 -3.52 -8.45
C THR A 218 -3.48 -3.30 -9.62
N THR A 219 -3.57 -4.14 -10.67
CA THR A 219 -2.78 -3.97 -11.90
C THR A 219 -3.22 -2.76 -12.73
N ALA A 220 -4.42 -2.24 -12.50
CA ALA A 220 -4.94 -1.03 -13.13
C ALA A 220 -4.61 0.25 -12.34
N LEU A 221 -4.07 0.12 -11.11
CA LEU A 221 -3.74 1.25 -10.25
C LEU A 221 -2.30 1.72 -10.48
N GLU A 222 -2.13 2.99 -10.79
CA GLU A 222 -0.87 3.71 -10.67
C GLU A 222 -0.71 4.17 -9.22
N VAL A 223 0.49 4.01 -8.64
CA VAL A 223 0.77 4.36 -7.25
C VAL A 223 1.74 5.52 -7.22
N ASP A 224 1.25 6.66 -6.75
CA ASP A 224 2.04 7.86 -6.52
C ASP A 224 2.22 8.14 -5.04
N GLY A 225 3.31 8.85 -4.68
CA GLY A 225 3.56 9.31 -3.31
C GLY A 225 4.17 8.27 -2.38
N LEU A 226 4.37 7.03 -2.81
CA LEU A 226 5.19 6.02 -2.15
C LEU A 226 6.42 5.72 -3.01
N ARG A 227 7.61 5.61 -2.40
CA ARG A 227 8.87 5.42 -3.14
C ARG A 227 8.99 4.04 -3.76
N ASN A 228 8.52 3.03 -3.04
CA ASN A 228 8.61 1.64 -3.46
C ASN A 228 7.23 1.01 -3.60
N ARG A 229 7.01 0.32 -4.71
CA ARG A 229 5.85 -0.53 -4.93
C ARG A 229 6.24 -1.99 -4.73
N TYR A 230 5.71 -2.61 -3.69
CA TYR A 230 5.95 -4.01 -3.37
C TYR A 230 4.89 -4.89 -4.02
N HIS A 231 5.22 -5.34 -5.22
CA HIS A 231 4.46 -6.33 -5.96
C HIS A 231 5.12 -7.69 -5.82
N LYS A 232 4.37 -8.70 -5.38
CA LYS A 232 4.84 -10.09 -5.25
C LYS A 232 4.31 -10.89 -6.41
N SER A 233 5.23 -11.38 -7.26
CA SER A 233 4.88 -12.21 -8.40
C SER A 233 4.40 -13.58 -7.99
N GLY A 234 3.37 -14.10 -8.67
CA GLY A 234 2.78 -15.39 -8.40
C GLY A 234 1.63 -15.72 -9.33
N ILE A 235 0.68 -16.51 -8.87
CA ILE A 235 -0.53 -16.85 -9.61
C ILE A 235 -1.77 -16.20 -9.01
N GLY A 236 -2.71 -15.80 -9.86
CA GLY A 236 -4.01 -15.21 -9.52
C GLY A 236 -4.04 -13.70 -9.73
N ALA A 237 -5.23 -13.15 -9.86
CA ALA A 237 -5.43 -11.72 -10.04
C ALA A 237 -5.24 -10.97 -8.71
N PRO A 238 -4.27 -10.05 -8.59
CA PRO A 238 -4.09 -9.24 -7.39
C PRO A 238 -5.14 -8.14 -7.31
N LEU A 239 -5.86 -8.09 -6.19
CA LEU A 239 -6.99 -7.19 -5.97
C LEU A 239 -6.85 -6.46 -4.63
N ALA A 240 -7.47 -5.28 -4.53
CA ALA A 240 -7.76 -4.59 -3.28
C ALA A 240 -9.25 -4.75 -2.96
N ALA A 241 -9.56 -5.38 -1.83
CA ALA A 241 -10.93 -5.61 -1.39
C ALA A 241 -11.33 -4.65 -0.27
N SER A 242 -12.55 -4.12 -0.29
CA SER A 242 -13.12 -3.32 0.79
C SER A 242 -13.82 -4.21 1.82
N LEU A 243 -13.89 -3.73 3.07
CA LEU A 243 -14.77 -4.32 4.07
C LEU A 243 -16.21 -3.84 3.81
N ALA A 244 -17.20 -4.74 3.95
CA ALA A 244 -18.61 -4.40 3.72
C ALA A 244 -19.06 -3.28 4.66
N LYS A 245 -19.55 -2.18 4.10
CA LYS A 245 -19.99 -0.99 4.85
C LYS A 245 -21.22 -1.33 5.73
N GLY A 246 -21.11 -1.05 7.01
CA GLY A 246 -22.21 -1.24 7.96
C GLY A 246 -22.52 -2.70 8.33
N ALA A 247 -21.74 -3.67 7.82
CA ALA A 247 -21.88 -5.06 8.24
C ALA A 247 -21.36 -5.21 9.68
N THR A 248 -22.13 -5.88 10.52
CA THR A 248 -21.61 -6.43 11.77
C THR A 248 -20.71 -7.62 11.43
N ALA A 249 -19.57 -7.75 12.10
CA ALA A 249 -18.71 -8.91 11.94
C ALA A 249 -19.52 -10.20 12.13
N GLN A 250 -19.56 -11.06 11.10
CA GLN A 250 -20.31 -12.32 11.13
C GLN A 250 -19.76 -13.27 12.21
N LYS A 251 -18.45 -13.19 12.45
CA LYS A 251 -17.76 -13.87 13.54
C LYS A 251 -16.87 -12.84 14.23
N LYS A 252 -17.12 -12.55 15.49
CA LYS A 252 -16.30 -11.60 16.24
C LYS A 252 -14.86 -12.11 16.32
N VAL A 253 -13.94 -11.42 15.64
CA VAL A 253 -12.50 -11.63 15.70
C VAL A 253 -11.92 -10.57 16.61
N VAL A 254 -11.04 -10.94 17.53
CA VAL A 254 -10.41 -10.00 18.46
C VAL A 254 -9.68 -8.91 17.68
N GLY A 255 -9.95 -7.64 18.02
CA GLY A 255 -9.35 -6.48 17.37
C GLY A 255 -10.01 -6.04 16.05
N SER A 256 -11.01 -6.79 15.53
CA SER A 256 -11.71 -6.38 14.30
C SER A 256 -12.40 -5.02 14.45
N ASP A 257 -12.87 -4.70 15.64
CA ASP A 257 -13.50 -3.40 15.94
C ASP A 257 -12.54 -2.20 15.85
N ARG A 258 -11.24 -2.44 15.74
CA ARG A 258 -10.20 -1.41 15.62
C ARG A 258 -9.72 -1.19 14.21
N LEU A 259 -10.30 -1.89 13.24
CA LEU A 259 -10.02 -1.66 11.81
C LEU A 259 -10.67 -0.37 11.33
N GLY A 260 -9.99 0.38 10.46
CA GLY A 260 -10.54 1.57 9.83
C GLY A 260 -11.67 1.22 8.84
N GLU A 261 -12.68 2.09 8.69
CA GLU A 261 -13.80 1.90 7.75
C GLU A 261 -13.36 1.84 6.28
N HIS A 262 -12.25 2.50 5.95
CA HIS A 262 -11.68 2.53 4.60
C HIS A 262 -10.58 1.47 4.39
N THR A 263 -10.47 0.50 5.30
CA THR A 263 -9.47 -0.56 5.18
C THR A 263 -9.63 -1.28 3.85
N LYS A 264 -8.53 -1.35 3.08
CA LYS A 264 -8.42 -2.15 1.86
C LYS A 264 -7.51 -3.33 2.15
N VAL A 265 -8.04 -4.51 1.88
CA VAL A 265 -7.34 -5.77 2.11
C VAL A 265 -6.69 -6.21 0.80
N PRO A 266 -5.36 -6.38 0.74
CA PRO A 266 -4.73 -6.98 -0.44
C PRO A 266 -5.13 -8.46 -0.51
N VAL A 267 -5.82 -8.84 -1.58
CA VAL A 267 -6.28 -10.20 -1.82
C VAL A 267 -5.88 -10.67 -3.21
N THR A 268 -5.91 -11.98 -3.42
CA THR A 268 -5.67 -12.61 -4.73
C THR A 268 -6.87 -13.46 -5.08
N ALA A 269 -7.46 -13.23 -6.24
CA ALA A 269 -8.50 -14.07 -6.81
C ALA A 269 -7.86 -15.13 -7.72
N LEU A 270 -8.11 -16.39 -7.43
CA LEU A 270 -7.65 -17.54 -8.20
C LEU A 270 -8.85 -18.24 -8.84
N LEU A 271 -8.84 -18.43 -10.15
CA LEU A 271 -9.75 -19.32 -10.86
C LEU A 271 -9.09 -20.69 -11.00
N ARG A 272 -9.50 -21.63 -10.17
CA ARG A 272 -9.03 -23.02 -10.28
C ARG A 272 -9.96 -23.79 -11.19
N PHE A 273 -9.41 -24.34 -12.28
CA PHE A 273 -10.19 -25.16 -13.20
C PHE A 273 -9.95 -26.65 -12.94
N ALA A 274 -11.03 -27.43 -13.01
CA ALA A 274 -10.96 -28.88 -12.86
C ALA A 274 -10.92 -29.54 -14.25
N ASN A 275 -9.93 -30.40 -14.48
CA ASN A 275 -9.75 -31.13 -15.74
C ASN A 275 -9.87 -30.22 -16.97
N ALA A 276 -9.21 -29.05 -16.90
CA ALA A 276 -9.34 -27.98 -17.90
C ALA A 276 -8.97 -28.49 -19.30
N ARG A 277 -7.78 -29.14 -19.41
CA ARG A 277 -7.26 -29.66 -20.67
C ARG A 277 -8.20 -30.66 -21.32
N ALA A 278 -8.65 -31.66 -20.56
CA ALA A 278 -9.56 -32.71 -21.05
C ALA A 278 -10.95 -32.15 -21.41
N SER A 279 -11.32 -30.98 -20.88
CA SER A 279 -12.62 -30.36 -21.07
C SER A 279 -12.68 -29.40 -22.25
N LEU A 280 -11.51 -28.96 -22.79
CA LEU A 280 -11.44 -28.03 -23.93
C LEU A 280 -12.27 -28.52 -25.13
N SER A 281 -12.06 -29.77 -25.57
CA SER A 281 -12.76 -30.36 -26.71
C SER A 281 -14.27 -30.52 -26.49
N LYS A 282 -14.72 -30.58 -25.24
CA LYS A 282 -16.14 -30.74 -24.88
C LYS A 282 -16.84 -29.39 -24.75
N GLY A 283 -16.12 -28.30 -24.66
CA GLY A 283 -16.64 -26.96 -24.48
C GLY A 283 -17.42 -26.76 -23.16
N LYS A 284 -17.19 -27.59 -22.14
CA LYS A 284 -17.85 -27.50 -20.83
C LYS A 284 -16.78 -27.47 -19.73
N ILE A 285 -16.42 -26.28 -19.32
CA ILE A 285 -15.39 -26.05 -18.31
C ILE A 285 -16.01 -25.87 -16.92
N GLN A 286 -15.43 -26.51 -15.92
CA GLN A 286 -15.77 -26.34 -14.51
C GLN A 286 -14.66 -25.60 -13.79
N GLY A 287 -15.01 -24.59 -12.99
CA GLY A 287 -14.03 -23.84 -12.23
C GLY A 287 -14.57 -23.37 -10.88
N ARG A 288 -13.65 -22.94 -10.04
CA ARG A 288 -13.94 -22.40 -8.72
C ARG A 288 -13.15 -21.10 -8.50
N ILE A 289 -13.83 -20.07 -8.04
CA ILE A 289 -13.24 -18.83 -7.58
C ILE A 289 -12.80 -19.04 -6.13
N GLU A 290 -11.52 -18.83 -5.85
CA GLU A 290 -10.93 -18.86 -4.52
C GLU A 290 -10.33 -17.47 -4.25
N VAL A 291 -10.47 -16.96 -3.00
CA VAL A 291 -9.92 -15.65 -2.60
C VAL A 291 -8.96 -15.87 -1.44
N TYR A 292 -7.78 -15.28 -1.54
CA TYR A 292 -6.72 -15.40 -0.55
C TYR A 292 -6.27 -14.02 -0.08
N ALA A 293 -6.35 -13.74 1.22
CA ALA A 293 -5.77 -12.53 1.79
C ALA A 293 -4.25 -12.67 1.84
N ALA A 294 -3.55 -11.71 1.25
CA ALA A 294 -2.09 -11.75 1.06
C ALA A 294 -1.30 -11.67 2.37
N ASP A 295 -1.92 -11.21 3.45
CA ASP A 295 -1.33 -11.15 4.80
C ASP A 295 -1.42 -12.48 5.57
N ALA A 296 -2.36 -13.34 5.17
CA ALA A 296 -2.58 -14.65 5.79
C ALA A 296 -1.95 -15.79 4.99
N THR A 297 -1.84 -15.62 3.66
CA THR A 297 -1.40 -16.69 2.75
C THR A 297 -0.48 -16.10 1.68
N SER A 298 0.73 -16.62 1.59
CA SER A 298 1.70 -16.28 0.55
C SER A 298 1.81 -17.31 -0.57
N THR A 299 1.28 -18.52 -0.35
CA THR A 299 1.34 -19.64 -1.30
C THR A 299 0.04 -20.42 -1.31
N VAL A 300 -0.28 -21.01 -2.44
CA VAL A 300 -1.40 -21.94 -2.62
C VAL A 300 -0.87 -23.29 -3.13
N THR A 301 -1.51 -24.39 -2.75
CA THR A 301 -1.15 -25.72 -3.27
C THR A 301 -1.98 -26.02 -4.52
N ILE A 302 -1.29 -26.27 -5.64
CA ILE A 302 -1.88 -26.71 -6.91
C ILE A 302 -1.16 -27.98 -7.31
N ASP A 303 -1.88 -29.05 -7.54
CA ASP A 303 -1.34 -30.38 -7.91
C ASP A 303 -0.19 -30.86 -7.00
N GLY A 304 -0.34 -30.62 -5.69
CA GLY A 304 0.65 -31.01 -4.67
C GLY A 304 1.87 -30.10 -4.57
N GLN A 305 2.00 -29.08 -5.41
CA GLN A 305 3.09 -28.13 -5.39
C GLN A 305 2.65 -26.78 -4.80
N LYS A 306 3.52 -26.18 -3.97
CA LYS A 306 3.30 -24.83 -3.45
C LYS A 306 3.64 -23.81 -4.52
N GLN A 307 2.68 -22.99 -4.87
CA GLN A 307 2.82 -21.87 -5.81
C GLN A 307 2.67 -20.54 -5.08
N PRO A 308 3.54 -19.54 -5.29
CA PRO A 308 3.33 -18.21 -4.76
C PRO A 308 2.08 -17.59 -5.37
N ILE A 309 1.33 -16.82 -4.57
CA ILE A 309 0.21 -16.01 -5.07
C ILE A 309 0.68 -14.62 -5.48
N GLU A 310 0.07 -14.09 -6.55
CA GLU A 310 0.30 -12.71 -6.97
C GLU A 310 -0.38 -11.74 -6.01
N SER A 311 0.34 -10.72 -5.53
CA SER A 311 -0.24 -9.72 -4.63
C SER A 311 0.44 -8.37 -4.72
N ASP A 312 -0.31 -7.29 -4.46
CA ASP A 312 0.19 -5.91 -4.46
C ASP A 312 -0.28 -5.16 -3.20
N PRO A 313 0.37 -5.40 -2.07
CA PRO A 313 0.01 -4.73 -0.82
C PRO A 313 0.23 -3.22 -0.85
N THR A 314 1.18 -2.72 -1.64
CA THR A 314 1.41 -1.28 -1.78
C THR A 314 0.26 -0.59 -2.50
N ALA A 315 -0.24 -1.16 -3.59
CA ALA A 315 -1.40 -0.60 -4.29
C ALA A 315 -2.66 -0.61 -3.41
N ALA A 316 -2.88 -1.67 -2.63
CA ALA A 316 -3.99 -1.71 -1.68
C ALA A 316 -3.85 -0.63 -0.58
N LEU A 317 -2.64 -0.40 -0.05
CA LEU A 317 -2.37 0.67 0.92
C LEU A 317 -2.59 2.06 0.30
N ALA A 318 -2.08 2.29 -0.90
CA ALA A 318 -2.25 3.56 -1.61
C ALA A 318 -3.74 3.84 -1.89
N TYR A 319 -4.49 2.82 -2.34
CA TYR A 319 -5.93 2.94 -2.58
C TYR A 319 -6.70 3.22 -1.28
N GLN A 320 -6.32 2.58 -0.16
CA GLN A 320 -6.88 2.90 1.16
C GLN A 320 -6.66 4.36 1.56
N LEU A 321 -5.46 4.89 1.33
CA LEU A 321 -5.12 6.26 1.67
C LEU A 321 -5.82 7.27 0.76
N ASN A 322 -5.92 6.99 -0.53
CA ASN A 322 -6.61 7.83 -1.50
C ASN A 322 -8.12 7.95 -1.18
N ASP A 323 -8.76 6.84 -0.80
CA ASP A 323 -10.17 6.78 -0.41
C ASP A 323 -10.42 7.38 1.00
N SER A 324 -9.36 7.57 1.79
CA SER A 324 -9.44 8.13 3.13
C SER A 324 -9.30 9.65 3.11
N GLN A 325 -10.07 10.33 3.97
CA GLN A 325 -9.92 11.78 4.18
C GLN A 325 -8.78 12.14 5.15
N LEU A 326 -7.85 11.21 5.44
CA LEU A 326 -6.84 11.40 6.48
C LEU A 326 -5.94 12.61 6.22
N TYR A 327 -5.51 12.84 4.98
CA TYR A 327 -4.70 14.01 4.62
C TYR A 327 -5.49 15.33 4.75
N ALA A 328 -6.75 15.34 4.32
CA ALA A 328 -7.62 16.51 4.48
C ALA A 328 -7.94 16.81 5.94
N MET A 329 -7.93 15.79 6.79
CA MET A 329 -8.21 15.90 8.23
C MET A 329 -7.02 16.45 9.04
N GLU A 330 -5.79 16.39 8.53
CA GLU A 330 -4.60 16.92 9.23
C GLU A 330 -4.81 18.36 9.70
N LEU A 331 -5.26 19.21 8.79
CA LEU A 331 -5.49 20.63 9.09
C LEU A 331 -6.80 20.85 9.84
N VAL A 332 -7.88 20.18 9.45
CA VAL A 332 -9.22 20.33 10.05
C VAL A 332 -9.25 19.82 11.48
N GLY A 333 -8.61 18.69 11.76
CA GLY A 333 -8.51 18.13 13.12
C GLY A 333 -7.74 19.03 14.07
N PHE A 334 -6.65 19.61 13.60
CA PHE A 334 -5.87 20.56 14.36
C PHE A 334 -6.65 21.86 14.65
N LEU A 335 -7.40 22.39 13.65
CA LEU A 335 -8.08 23.67 13.73
C LEU A 335 -9.40 23.62 14.49
N LYS A 336 -10.18 22.57 14.33
CA LYS A 336 -11.54 22.45 14.89
C LYS A 336 -11.60 21.60 16.17
N GLY A 337 -10.49 20.98 16.58
CA GLY A 337 -10.46 20.09 17.76
C GLY A 337 -11.40 18.91 17.65
N SER A 338 -11.80 18.50 16.45
CA SER A 338 -12.74 17.42 16.20
C SER A 338 -12.48 16.76 14.85
N ILE A 339 -11.55 15.83 14.81
CA ILE A 339 -11.34 14.92 13.68
C ILE A 339 -12.58 14.04 13.43
N PHE A 340 -13.39 13.85 14.44
CA PHE A 340 -14.43 12.82 14.50
C PHE A 340 -15.82 13.28 14.02
N THR A 341 -16.01 14.55 13.68
CA THR A 341 -17.32 15.06 13.21
C THR A 341 -17.52 14.93 11.69
N SER A 342 -16.51 14.54 10.93
CA SER A 342 -16.53 14.57 9.46
C SER A 342 -16.82 13.21 8.79
N GLY A 343 -17.34 12.21 9.52
CA GLY A 343 -17.85 10.97 8.91
C GLY A 343 -16.81 9.93 8.50
N ALA A 344 -15.51 10.19 8.75
CA ALA A 344 -14.44 9.23 8.44
C ALA A 344 -14.38 8.06 9.44
N PHE A 345 -15.02 8.21 10.60
CA PHE A 345 -15.18 7.16 11.62
C PHE A 345 -16.63 7.14 12.06
N SER A 346 -17.18 5.98 12.39
CA SER A 346 -18.57 5.86 12.84
C SER A 346 -18.84 6.77 14.04
N LYS A 347 -20.02 7.35 14.13
CA LYS A 347 -20.44 8.28 15.20
C LYS A 347 -20.22 7.72 16.61
N ASP A 348 -20.20 6.40 16.76
CA ASP A 348 -19.99 5.71 18.04
C ASP A 348 -18.51 5.62 18.44
N ARG A 349 -17.57 5.94 17.54
CA ARG A 349 -16.11 5.89 17.74
C ARG A 349 -15.42 7.25 17.71
N ALA A 350 -16.14 8.31 17.95
CA ALA A 350 -15.64 9.69 17.95
C ALA A 350 -14.65 9.99 19.10
N GLN A 351 -13.74 9.06 19.46
CA GLN A 351 -12.78 9.25 20.54
C GLN A 351 -11.36 8.86 20.10
N ASP A 352 -10.36 9.57 20.67
CA ASP A 352 -8.95 9.22 20.55
C ASP A 352 -8.74 7.72 20.83
N GLY A 353 -8.01 7.00 19.98
CA GLY A 353 -7.90 5.56 20.16
C GLY A 353 -6.78 4.90 19.34
N ILE A 354 -6.60 3.61 19.67
CA ILE A 354 -5.72 2.73 18.91
C ILE A 354 -6.51 2.11 17.75
N PHE A 355 -5.96 2.25 16.54
CA PHE A 355 -6.41 1.62 15.33
C PHE A 355 -5.37 0.62 14.86
N THR A 356 -5.82 -0.50 14.31
CA THR A 356 -4.94 -1.55 13.81
C THR A 356 -5.05 -1.66 12.30
N MET A 357 -3.92 -1.95 11.66
CA MET A 357 -3.89 -2.18 10.21
C MET A 357 -4.45 -3.55 9.83
N ARG A 358 -4.53 -4.46 10.81
CA ARG A 358 -5.00 -5.85 10.68
C ARG A 358 -5.71 -6.26 11.96
N PRO A 359 -6.57 -7.29 11.93
CA PRO A 359 -7.06 -7.92 13.14
C PRO A 359 -5.90 -8.35 14.05
N TYR A 360 -6.13 -8.38 15.36
CA TYR A 360 -5.08 -8.79 16.30
C TYR A 360 -4.50 -10.15 15.96
N GLN A 361 -3.18 -10.22 15.98
CA GLN A 361 -2.42 -11.44 15.72
C GLN A 361 -1.59 -11.80 16.96
N ALA A 362 -2.02 -12.85 17.67
CA ALA A 362 -1.29 -13.32 18.85
C ALA A 362 0.16 -13.70 18.52
N GLY A 363 1.08 -13.40 19.42
CA GLY A 363 2.51 -13.65 19.25
C GLY A 363 3.27 -12.59 18.47
N LYS A 364 2.58 -11.55 17.92
CA LYS A 364 3.25 -10.41 17.28
C LYS A 364 3.34 -9.21 18.23
N ILE A 365 4.53 -8.62 18.25
CA ILE A 365 4.85 -7.47 19.11
C ILE A 365 4.17 -6.21 18.57
N PRO A 366 3.43 -5.44 19.39
CA PRO A 366 2.87 -4.17 18.95
C PRO A 366 3.97 -3.11 18.73
N LEU A 367 3.98 -2.52 17.52
CA LEU A 367 4.68 -1.30 17.20
C LEU A 367 3.66 -0.16 17.11
N VAL A 368 3.63 0.69 18.11
CA VAL A 368 2.68 1.81 18.20
C VAL A 368 3.28 3.05 17.58
N LEU A 369 2.61 3.65 16.60
CA LEU A 369 3.03 4.87 15.91
C LEU A 369 2.16 6.05 16.36
N VAL A 370 2.81 7.10 16.87
CA VAL A 370 2.14 8.30 17.43
C VAL A 370 2.53 9.51 16.59
N HIS A 371 1.57 10.10 15.87
CA HIS A 371 1.83 11.24 14.98
C HIS A 371 2.05 12.55 15.73
N GLY A 372 2.56 13.59 15.04
CA GLY A 372 2.85 14.90 15.59
C GLY A 372 1.69 15.90 15.54
N THR A 373 1.99 17.17 15.83
CA THR A 373 1.06 18.31 15.75
C THR A 373 0.64 18.55 14.30
N ALA A 374 -0.62 18.88 14.07
CA ALA A 374 -1.20 19.14 12.75
C ALA A 374 -0.83 18.04 11.72
N SER A 375 -0.87 16.79 12.17
CA SER A 375 -0.47 15.61 11.41
C SER A 375 -1.50 14.49 11.58
N SER A 376 -1.37 13.43 10.79
CA SER A 376 -2.24 12.25 10.84
C SER A 376 -1.43 10.97 10.71
N PRO A 377 -2.06 9.79 10.92
CA PRO A 377 -1.42 8.51 10.66
C PRO A 377 -0.94 8.32 9.22
N ALA A 378 -1.48 9.06 8.24
CA ALA A 378 -1.06 8.97 6.84
C ALA A 378 0.42 9.32 6.65
N ARG A 379 1.00 10.15 7.53
CA ARG A 379 2.43 10.48 7.52
C ARG A 379 3.36 9.28 7.81
N TRP A 380 2.81 8.19 8.30
CA TRP A 380 3.54 6.93 8.51
C TRP A 380 3.48 5.99 7.31
N ALA A 381 2.76 6.37 6.22
CA ALA A 381 2.48 5.48 5.08
C ALA A 381 3.74 4.85 4.47
N GLU A 382 4.80 5.66 4.24
CA GLU A 382 6.08 5.17 3.71
C GLU A 382 6.73 4.14 4.65
N LEU A 383 6.85 4.47 5.95
CA LEU A 383 7.40 3.55 6.94
C LEU A 383 6.56 2.26 7.04
N VAL A 384 5.24 2.38 7.04
CA VAL A 384 4.31 1.23 7.10
C VAL A 384 4.47 0.34 5.87
N ASN A 385 4.57 0.93 4.67
CA ASN A 385 4.81 0.21 3.43
C ASN A 385 6.11 -0.61 3.49
N GLU A 386 7.19 0.03 3.93
CA GLU A 386 8.52 -0.59 4.06
C GLU A 386 8.56 -1.71 5.12
N LEU A 387 7.97 -1.49 6.29
CA LEU A 387 7.95 -2.48 7.36
C LEU A 387 7.06 -3.68 7.03
N ASN A 388 5.93 -3.46 6.37
CA ASN A 388 5.03 -4.55 5.95
C ASN A 388 5.60 -5.41 4.81
N SER A 389 6.49 -4.86 3.98
CA SER A 389 7.14 -5.58 2.89
C SER A 389 8.25 -6.52 3.37
N ASP A 390 8.89 -6.19 4.49
CA ASP A 390 9.94 -7.01 5.10
C ASP A 390 9.32 -8.13 5.94
N SER A 391 9.42 -9.40 5.46
CA SER A 391 8.85 -10.56 6.14
C SER A 391 9.45 -10.79 7.53
N LYS A 392 10.74 -10.46 7.75
CA LYS A 392 11.40 -10.60 9.06
C LYS A 392 10.77 -9.67 10.11
N ILE A 393 10.19 -8.56 9.66
CA ILE A 393 9.50 -7.59 10.52
C ILE A 393 8.01 -7.89 10.58
N SER A 394 7.35 -8.04 9.42
CA SER A 394 5.90 -8.23 9.35
C SER A 394 5.42 -9.54 9.97
N ASP A 395 6.29 -10.56 10.08
CA ASP A 395 6.00 -11.82 10.78
C ASP A 395 6.10 -11.71 12.31
N ARG A 396 6.81 -10.70 12.82
CA ARG A 396 7.11 -10.55 14.25
C ARG A 396 6.42 -9.35 14.90
N TYR A 397 6.04 -8.34 14.11
CA TYR A 397 5.41 -7.12 14.57
C TYR A 397 4.00 -6.94 14.00
N GLN A 398 3.16 -6.22 14.74
CA GLN A 398 1.87 -5.71 14.30
C GLN A 398 1.83 -4.21 14.54
N ILE A 399 1.46 -3.44 13.51
CA ILE A 399 1.47 -1.98 13.54
C ILE A 399 0.14 -1.48 14.12
N TRP A 400 0.23 -0.64 15.15
CA TRP A 400 -0.88 0.06 15.76
C TRP A 400 -0.70 1.57 15.57
N LEU A 401 -1.76 2.26 15.21
CA LEU A 401 -1.77 3.70 14.98
C LEU A 401 -2.56 4.37 16.11
N PHE A 402 -1.95 5.32 16.81
CA PHE A 402 -2.70 6.14 17.75
C PHE A 402 -3.22 7.38 17.02
N ILE A 403 -4.54 7.49 16.92
CA ILE A 403 -5.23 8.63 16.32
C ILE A 403 -5.76 9.50 17.44
N TYR A 404 -5.40 10.79 17.42
CA TYR A 404 -5.81 11.76 18.44
C TYR A 404 -5.88 13.16 17.89
N ASP A 405 -6.60 14.03 18.59
CA ASP A 405 -6.65 15.45 18.32
C ASP A 405 -5.38 16.13 18.84
N SER A 406 -4.46 16.43 17.93
CA SER A 406 -3.16 16.99 18.27
C SER A 406 -3.19 18.46 18.72
N GLY A 407 -4.33 19.14 18.62
CA GLY A 407 -4.54 20.50 19.16
C GLY A 407 -4.72 20.54 20.67
N ARG A 408 -4.98 19.39 21.32
CA ARG A 408 -5.16 19.32 22.77
C ARG A 408 -3.85 19.29 23.53
N GLY A 409 -3.90 19.62 24.81
CA GLY A 409 -2.74 19.63 25.69
C GLY A 409 -2.02 18.27 25.75
N ILE A 410 -0.69 18.31 25.80
CA ILE A 410 0.20 17.12 25.79
C ILE A 410 -0.18 16.12 26.91
N GLY A 411 -0.41 16.60 28.15
CA GLY A 411 -0.78 15.75 29.29
C GLY A 411 -2.12 15.03 29.06
N TYR A 412 -3.12 15.73 28.51
CA TYR A 412 -4.40 15.12 28.17
C TYR A 412 -4.27 14.04 27.11
N SER A 413 -3.59 14.36 26.00
CA SER A 413 -3.37 13.41 24.89
C SER A 413 -2.55 12.20 25.32
N ALA A 414 -1.54 12.39 26.19
CA ALA A 414 -0.78 11.29 26.78
C ALA A 414 -1.63 10.40 27.69
N GLY A 415 -2.50 10.99 28.52
CA GLY A 415 -3.46 10.25 29.34
C GLY A 415 -4.38 9.37 28.47
N ARG A 416 -4.84 9.92 27.34
CA ARG A 416 -5.67 9.20 26.36
C ARG A 416 -4.89 8.06 25.70
N LEU A 417 -3.64 8.29 25.26
CA LEU A 417 -2.78 7.26 24.71
C LEU A 417 -2.58 6.10 25.70
N ARG A 418 -2.22 6.42 26.93
CA ARG A 418 -1.99 5.43 28.00
C ARG A 418 -3.24 4.58 28.28
N LYS A 419 -4.41 5.25 28.40
CA LYS A 419 -5.71 4.57 28.60
C LYS A 419 -6.05 3.68 27.38
N ALA A 420 -5.86 4.20 26.18
CA ALA A 420 -6.12 3.45 24.95
C ALA A 420 -5.23 2.20 24.85
N LEU A 421 -3.93 2.32 25.14
CA LEU A 421 -3.00 1.19 25.14
C LEU A 421 -3.37 0.15 26.18
N THR A 422 -3.68 0.57 27.43
CA THR A 422 -4.06 -0.33 28.51
C THR A 422 -5.34 -1.09 28.17
N ASN A 423 -6.35 -0.38 27.67
CA ASN A 423 -7.62 -0.99 27.28
C ASN A 423 -7.43 -1.96 26.10
N THR A 424 -6.60 -1.60 25.11
CA THR A 424 -6.33 -2.47 23.94
C THR A 424 -5.61 -3.75 24.33
N VAL A 425 -4.59 -3.66 25.19
CA VAL A 425 -3.88 -4.84 25.71
C VAL A 425 -4.83 -5.75 26.47
N HIS A 426 -5.68 -5.17 27.35
CA HIS A 426 -6.65 -5.97 28.11
C HIS A 426 -7.75 -6.58 27.22
N GLU A 427 -8.19 -5.88 26.19
CA GLU A 427 -9.19 -6.38 25.24
C GLU A 427 -8.64 -7.55 24.40
N PHE A 428 -7.36 -7.44 23.97
CA PHE A 428 -6.75 -8.45 23.11
C PHE A 428 -6.31 -9.69 23.89
N ASP A 429 -5.88 -9.50 25.13
CA ASP A 429 -5.40 -10.56 26.01
C ASP A 429 -5.86 -10.33 27.46
N PRO A 430 -7.16 -10.56 27.76
CA PRO A 430 -7.69 -10.33 29.10
C PRO A 430 -7.09 -11.26 30.16
N GLU A 431 -6.50 -12.38 29.75
CA GLU A 431 -5.88 -13.37 30.64
C GLU A 431 -4.34 -13.18 30.79
N GLY A 432 -3.73 -12.24 30.05
CA GLY A 432 -2.31 -11.95 30.11
C GLY A 432 -1.41 -13.10 29.59
N LYS A 433 -1.90 -13.88 28.64
CA LYS A 433 -1.21 -15.10 28.12
C LYS A 433 -0.29 -14.81 26.93
N ASP A 434 -0.44 -13.69 26.23
CA ASP A 434 0.40 -13.34 25.08
C ASP A 434 1.61 -12.51 25.54
N PRO A 435 2.82 -13.11 25.61
CA PRO A 435 4.02 -12.40 26.00
C PRO A 435 4.44 -11.33 25.00
N ALA A 436 4.00 -11.40 23.73
CA ALA A 436 4.32 -10.40 22.72
C ALA A 436 3.69 -9.05 23.03
N LEU A 437 2.47 -9.03 23.58
CA LEU A 437 1.84 -7.80 24.04
C LEU A 437 2.59 -7.11 25.21
N GLN A 438 3.40 -7.88 25.96
CA GLN A 438 4.23 -7.36 27.05
C GLN A 438 5.58 -6.82 26.57
N ASN A 439 5.84 -6.81 25.26
CA ASN A 439 7.09 -6.36 24.63
C ASN A 439 6.89 -5.19 23.66
N MET A 440 5.90 -4.34 23.91
CA MET A 440 5.49 -3.22 23.06
C MET A 440 6.62 -2.20 22.84
N ILE A 441 6.71 -1.71 21.60
CA ILE A 441 7.51 -0.54 21.23
C ILE A 441 6.55 0.62 20.95
N VAL A 442 6.83 1.80 21.52
CA VAL A 442 6.10 3.03 21.21
C VAL A 442 7.05 3.99 20.51
N MET A 443 6.65 4.47 19.34
CA MET A 443 7.41 5.38 18.48
C MET A 443 6.60 6.63 18.21
N GLY A 444 7.19 7.80 18.45
CA GLY A 444 6.51 9.08 18.26
C GLY A 444 7.32 10.05 17.43
N HIS A 445 6.64 10.75 16.53
CA HIS A 445 7.20 11.85 15.75
C HIS A 445 6.77 13.19 16.36
N SER A 446 7.72 14.15 16.48
CA SER A 446 7.42 15.50 16.95
C SER A 446 6.71 15.48 18.33
N GLN A 447 5.56 16.16 18.49
CA GLN A 447 4.72 16.09 19.70
C GLN A 447 4.38 14.66 20.12
N GLY A 448 4.17 13.74 19.15
CA GLY A 448 3.93 12.33 19.42
C GLY A 448 5.06 11.66 20.21
N GLY A 449 6.31 12.14 20.08
CA GLY A 449 7.42 11.70 20.88
C GLY A 449 7.32 12.11 22.35
N LEU A 450 6.76 13.30 22.64
CA LEU A 450 6.47 13.72 24.02
C LEU A 450 5.40 12.82 24.67
N LEU A 451 4.36 12.46 23.91
CA LEU A 451 3.37 11.51 24.35
C LEU A 451 3.98 10.13 24.60
N THR A 452 4.88 9.70 23.71
CA THR A 452 5.65 8.46 23.82
C THR A 452 6.50 8.45 25.11
N LYS A 453 7.21 9.54 25.42
CA LYS A 453 7.99 9.68 26.66
C LYS A 453 7.12 9.48 27.90
N LEU A 454 5.90 10.07 27.90
CA LEU A 454 4.94 9.94 29.02
C LEU A 454 4.36 8.52 29.19
N THR A 455 4.61 7.57 28.26
CA THR A 455 4.30 6.14 28.46
C THR A 455 5.39 5.40 29.25
N ALA A 456 6.60 5.97 29.32
CA ALA A 456 7.81 5.28 29.76
C ALA A 456 8.47 5.86 31.03
N ILE A 457 8.05 7.04 31.50
CA ILE A 457 8.66 7.71 32.66
C ILE A 457 7.87 7.52 33.94
N ASP A 458 8.55 7.71 35.09
CA ASP A 458 7.93 7.91 36.40
C ASP A 458 8.03 9.40 36.75
N SER A 459 6.90 10.10 36.75
CA SER A 459 6.88 11.52 37.07
C SER A 459 6.84 11.83 38.57
N GLY A 460 6.55 10.84 39.39
CA GLY A 460 6.23 11.11 40.81
C GLY A 460 5.13 12.16 40.90
N THR A 461 5.37 13.19 41.71
CA THR A 461 4.45 14.33 41.91
C THR A 461 4.85 15.59 41.10
N LYS A 462 5.95 15.53 40.32
CA LYS A 462 6.56 16.74 39.71
C LYS A 462 5.57 17.61 38.92
N PHE A 463 4.68 17.02 38.15
CA PHE A 463 3.64 17.78 37.42
C PHE A 463 2.56 18.32 38.35
N TRP A 464 2.23 17.61 39.42
CA TRP A 464 1.27 18.08 40.39
C TRP A 464 1.81 19.27 41.22
N ASP A 465 3.08 19.19 41.63
CA ASP A 465 3.78 20.23 42.41
C ASP A 465 3.88 21.58 41.66
N MET A 466 3.78 21.55 40.31
CA MET A 466 3.63 22.76 39.51
C MET A 466 2.23 23.35 39.54
N ILE A 467 1.23 22.51 39.74
CA ILE A 467 -0.21 22.90 39.70
C ILE A 467 -0.68 23.38 41.07
N SER A 468 -0.18 22.77 42.16
CA SER A 468 -0.62 23.04 43.51
C SER A 468 0.49 22.83 44.53
N ASP A 469 0.50 23.67 45.58
CA ASP A 469 1.38 23.50 46.75
C ASP A 469 0.81 22.52 47.78
N LYS A 470 -0.43 22.07 47.57
CA LYS A 470 -1.10 21.11 48.49
C LYS A 470 -0.92 19.68 48.01
N PRO A 471 -0.67 18.70 48.89
CA PRO A 471 -0.62 17.29 48.50
C PRO A 471 -1.95 16.87 47.83
N PHE A 472 -1.82 16.10 46.72
CA PHE A 472 -2.98 15.67 45.95
C PHE A 472 -4.05 14.93 46.76
N ASP A 473 -3.62 14.10 47.70
CA ASP A 473 -4.55 13.33 48.56
C ASP A 473 -5.39 14.19 49.48
N GLN A 474 -4.93 15.40 49.80
CA GLN A 474 -5.66 16.36 50.65
C GLN A 474 -6.66 17.22 49.86
N MET A 475 -6.67 17.09 48.54
CA MET A 475 -7.57 17.87 47.68
C MET A 475 -8.98 17.34 47.73
N LYS A 476 -9.95 18.23 47.97
CA LYS A 476 -11.38 17.94 47.88
C LYS A 476 -11.82 18.02 46.42
N LEU A 477 -11.79 16.89 45.73
CA LEU A 477 -12.07 16.77 44.27
C LEU A 477 -13.29 15.86 44.07
N SER A 478 -14.06 16.13 43.00
CA SER A 478 -15.02 15.13 42.52
C SER A 478 -14.28 13.88 42.00
N PRO A 479 -14.90 12.70 41.95
CA PRO A 479 -14.29 11.50 41.42
C PRO A 479 -13.75 11.70 39.99
N GLU A 480 -14.50 12.39 39.14
CA GLU A 480 -14.16 12.70 37.76
C GLU A 480 -12.93 13.63 37.65
N ALA A 481 -12.91 14.68 38.51
CA ALA A 481 -11.77 15.60 38.57
C ALA A 481 -10.52 14.89 39.08
N ARG A 482 -10.66 14.02 40.08
CA ARG A 482 -9.56 13.22 40.62
C ARG A 482 -8.98 12.27 39.56
N GLU A 483 -9.86 11.55 38.86
CA GLU A 483 -9.44 10.66 37.76
C GLU A 483 -8.72 11.42 36.65
N LEU A 484 -9.27 12.56 36.21
CA LEU A 484 -8.66 13.38 35.15
C LEU A 484 -7.24 13.84 35.54
N ILE A 485 -7.08 14.38 36.75
CA ILE A 485 -5.77 14.84 37.25
C ILE A 485 -4.81 13.66 37.39
N GLN A 486 -5.26 12.52 37.89
CA GLN A 486 -4.42 11.32 37.96
C GLN A 486 -3.91 10.89 36.58
N GLN A 487 -4.76 10.96 35.55
CA GLN A 487 -4.40 10.59 34.18
C GLN A 487 -3.47 11.60 33.49
N THR A 488 -3.47 12.88 33.91
CA THR A 488 -2.80 13.97 33.21
C THR A 488 -1.61 14.57 33.95
N ALA A 489 -1.42 14.24 35.23
CA ALA A 489 -0.33 14.78 36.07
C ALA A 489 0.51 13.71 36.80
N PHE A 490 0.10 12.45 36.76
CA PHE A 490 0.83 11.36 37.43
C PHE A 490 1.10 10.22 36.46
N TYR A 491 2.36 10.02 36.10
CA TYR A 491 2.78 9.01 35.12
C TYR A 491 3.69 7.97 35.81
N LYS A 492 3.46 6.72 35.44
CA LYS A 492 4.37 5.60 35.73
C LYS A 492 4.61 4.83 34.44
N PRO A 493 5.77 4.23 34.22
CA PRO A 493 6.01 3.41 33.05
C PRO A 493 4.89 2.37 32.87
N LEU A 494 4.35 2.27 31.67
CA LEU A 494 3.41 1.20 31.34
C LEU A 494 4.15 -0.14 31.33
N PRO A 495 3.67 -1.17 32.03
CA PRO A 495 4.45 -2.39 32.26
C PRO A 495 4.78 -3.16 30.96
N PHE A 496 3.98 -2.99 29.93
CA PHE A 496 4.12 -3.63 28.63
C PHE A 496 4.95 -2.81 27.62
N VAL A 497 5.30 -1.55 27.91
CA VAL A 497 6.21 -0.74 27.08
C VAL A 497 7.64 -1.09 27.41
N LYS A 498 8.39 -1.63 26.45
CA LYS A 498 9.77 -2.11 26.65
C LYS A 498 10.82 -1.34 25.86
N ARG A 499 10.39 -0.48 24.93
CA ARG A 499 11.28 0.37 24.13
C ARG A 499 10.52 1.60 23.64
N VAL A 500 11.21 2.72 23.56
CA VAL A 500 10.67 3.97 22.99
C VAL A 500 11.60 4.51 21.91
N VAL A 501 10.99 5.10 20.87
CA VAL A 501 11.73 5.74 19.76
C VAL A 501 11.17 7.14 19.56
N PHE A 502 12.05 8.12 19.56
CA PHE A 502 11.74 9.53 19.36
C PHE A 502 12.25 9.97 18.00
N ILE A 503 11.37 10.53 17.16
CA ILE A 503 11.73 11.05 15.84
C ILE A 503 11.45 12.55 15.84
N SER A 504 12.46 13.38 15.64
CA SER A 504 12.39 14.86 15.62
C SER A 504 11.55 15.41 16.79
N THR A 505 11.74 14.84 17.99
CA THR A 505 10.92 15.14 19.17
C THR A 505 11.46 16.35 19.93
N PRO A 506 10.66 17.38 20.22
CA PRO A 506 11.08 18.57 20.95
C PRO A 506 11.15 18.29 22.47
N GLN A 507 12.13 17.50 22.90
CA GLN A 507 12.30 17.07 24.31
C GLN A 507 12.46 18.27 25.27
N HIS A 508 13.12 19.34 24.79
CA HIS A 508 13.35 20.59 25.54
C HIS A 508 12.53 21.76 24.95
N GLY A 509 11.48 21.45 24.18
CA GLY A 509 10.62 22.42 23.49
C GLY A 509 11.08 22.75 22.08
N ALA A 510 10.20 23.42 21.33
CA ALA A 510 10.47 23.87 19.97
C ALA A 510 10.40 25.40 19.94
N MET A 511 11.40 26.02 19.38
CA MET A 511 11.34 27.39 18.93
C MET A 511 10.73 27.35 17.51
N LEU A 512 9.44 27.31 17.43
CA LEU A 512 8.73 27.54 16.16
C LEU A 512 9.26 28.87 15.62
N ALA A 513 9.98 28.80 14.50
CA ALA A 513 10.36 30.01 13.77
C ALA A 513 9.09 30.86 13.60
N ALA A 514 9.04 31.96 14.33
CA ALA A 514 7.83 32.70 14.69
C ALA A 514 7.05 33.28 13.50
N SER A 515 7.49 33.08 12.25
CA SER A 515 7.00 33.87 11.13
C SER A 515 6.14 33.16 10.09
N GLN A 516 6.19 31.84 9.95
CA GLN A 516 5.44 31.18 8.87
C GLN A 516 4.39 30.16 9.30
N LEU A 517 4.64 29.37 10.34
CA LEU A 517 3.63 28.45 10.89
C LEU A 517 2.62 29.16 11.79
N VAL A 518 3.07 30.19 12.53
CA VAL A 518 2.21 30.95 13.46
C VAL A 518 1.19 31.84 12.73
N THR A 519 1.51 32.42 11.57
CA THR A 519 0.55 33.27 10.84
C THR A 519 -0.58 32.49 10.17
N GLY A 520 -0.32 31.23 9.73
CA GLY A 520 -1.37 30.33 9.22
C GLY A 520 -2.17 29.66 10.35
N LEU A 521 -1.55 29.38 11.49
CA LEU A 521 -2.14 28.70 12.65
C LEU A 521 -2.82 29.66 13.62
N ALA A 522 -2.33 30.89 13.78
CA ALA A 522 -2.92 31.88 14.71
C ALA A 522 -4.32 32.35 14.29
N SER A 523 -4.62 32.40 12.99
CA SER A 523 -5.97 32.72 12.50
C SER A 523 -6.99 31.61 12.75
N ALA A 524 -6.53 30.39 13.04
CA ALA A 524 -7.35 29.21 13.26
C ALA A 524 -7.61 28.88 14.74
N LEU A 525 -6.88 29.54 15.65
CA LEU A 525 -6.95 29.33 17.11
C LEU A 525 -8.19 29.94 17.78
N VAL A 526 -9.17 30.45 17.02
CA VAL A 526 -10.30 31.22 17.60
C VAL A 526 -11.49 30.36 18.05
N SER A 527 -11.51 29.05 17.81
CA SER A 527 -12.62 28.19 18.27
C SER A 527 -12.14 27.04 19.17
N LEU A 528 -12.19 27.24 20.47
CA LEU A 528 -12.01 26.17 21.46
C LEU A 528 -13.17 25.19 21.37
N PRO A 529 -12.92 23.87 21.26
CA PRO A 529 -13.98 22.84 21.25
C PRO A 529 -14.74 22.79 22.59
N ALA A 530 -16.01 22.40 22.56
CA ALA A 530 -16.86 22.23 23.75
C ALA A 530 -16.24 21.27 24.81
N THR A 531 -15.40 20.32 24.38
CA THR A 531 -14.68 19.40 25.28
C THR A 531 -13.56 20.09 26.07
N VAL A 532 -12.94 21.15 25.54
CA VAL A 532 -11.99 21.98 26.30
C VAL A 532 -12.74 22.81 27.34
N LEU A 533 -13.96 23.27 27.02
CA LEU A 533 -14.83 23.97 27.97
C LEU A 533 -15.20 23.07 29.15
N ASN A 534 -15.47 21.77 28.95
CA ASN A 534 -15.77 20.84 30.03
C ASN A 534 -14.55 20.58 30.93
N THR A 535 -13.34 20.45 30.34
CA THR A 535 -12.11 20.31 31.13
C THR A 535 -11.80 21.59 31.91
N THR A 536 -12.02 22.75 31.29
CA THR A 536 -11.86 24.06 31.92
C THR A 536 -12.90 24.26 33.05
N ALA A 537 -14.15 23.83 32.88
CA ALA A 537 -15.18 23.87 33.88
C ALA A 537 -14.85 22.95 35.07
N LEU A 538 -14.32 21.75 34.82
CA LEU A 538 -13.87 20.82 35.86
C LEU A 538 -12.69 21.37 36.66
N LEU A 539 -11.70 21.97 35.97
CA LEU A 539 -10.57 22.65 36.60
C LEU A 539 -11.02 23.91 37.35
N ALA A 540 -11.99 24.68 36.83
CA ALA A 540 -12.56 25.82 37.51
C ALA A 540 -13.28 25.38 38.80
N GLN A 541 -13.97 24.25 38.79
CA GLN A 541 -14.56 23.64 39.98
C GLN A 541 -13.49 23.24 41.00
N VAL A 542 -12.36 22.70 40.53
CA VAL A 542 -11.18 22.38 41.36
C VAL A 542 -10.60 23.66 41.99
N ALA A 543 -10.45 24.74 41.24
CA ALA A 543 -9.95 26.04 41.74
C ALA A 543 -10.87 26.62 42.82
N THR A 544 -12.18 26.61 42.58
CA THR A 544 -13.18 27.15 43.52
C THR A 544 -13.32 26.28 44.76
N SER A 545 -13.24 24.96 44.64
CA SER A 545 -13.36 24.04 45.78
C SER A 545 -12.08 23.91 46.61
N SER A 546 -10.90 24.15 46.02
CA SER A 546 -9.61 24.02 46.68
C SER A 546 -9.07 25.30 47.33
N GLY A 547 -9.54 26.47 46.87
CA GLY A 547 -8.98 27.75 47.26
C GLY A 547 -7.50 27.90 46.92
N ASP A 548 -7.04 27.24 45.83
CA ASP A 548 -5.65 27.23 45.41
C ASP A 548 -5.42 28.28 44.32
N GLU A 549 -4.61 29.31 44.64
CA GLU A 549 -4.34 30.43 43.77
C GLU A 549 -3.53 30.03 42.51
N LYS A 550 -2.67 28.99 42.59
CA LYS A 550 -1.95 28.48 41.44
C LYS A 550 -2.88 27.87 40.41
N ILE A 551 -3.80 27.03 40.86
CA ILE A 551 -4.83 26.43 39.99
C ILE A 551 -5.68 27.52 39.35
N ALA A 552 -6.10 28.52 40.14
CA ALA A 552 -6.88 29.64 39.64
C ALA A 552 -6.11 30.49 38.57
N ALA A 553 -4.81 30.68 38.76
CA ALA A 553 -3.96 31.39 37.81
C ALA A 553 -3.78 30.61 36.50
N MET A 554 -3.61 29.28 36.58
CA MET A 554 -3.44 28.40 35.43
C MET A 554 -4.69 28.35 34.53
N LEU A 555 -5.87 28.48 35.14
CA LEU A 555 -7.16 28.46 34.43
C LEU A 555 -7.51 29.75 33.69
N LYS A 556 -6.84 30.86 34.03
CA LYS A 556 -7.10 32.14 33.38
C LYS A 556 -6.65 32.16 31.91
N ARG A 557 -5.77 31.25 31.49
CA ARG A 557 -5.28 31.13 30.11
C ARG A 557 -5.20 29.67 29.70
N PRO A 558 -6.18 29.13 28.95
CA PRO A 558 -6.06 27.78 28.41
C PRO A 558 -4.84 27.71 27.48
N MET A 559 -3.94 26.76 27.78
CA MET A 559 -2.73 26.55 27.00
C MET A 559 -3.01 25.61 25.83
N THR A 560 -2.62 26.01 24.63
CA THR A 560 -2.66 25.14 23.43
C THR A 560 -1.47 24.17 23.42
N SER A 561 -1.51 23.14 22.55
CA SER A 561 -0.37 22.27 22.34
C SER A 561 0.91 23.01 21.90
N ILE A 562 0.76 24.12 21.18
CA ILE A 562 1.87 25.01 20.75
C ILE A 562 2.47 25.74 21.94
N ASP A 563 1.63 26.33 22.83
CA ASP A 563 2.10 26.97 24.06
C ASP A 563 2.88 25.98 24.94
N LEU A 564 2.43 24.73 24.97
CA LEU A 564 3.07 23.63 25.72
C LEU A 564 4.39 23.16 25.10
N MET A 565 4.71 23.49 23.86
CA MET A 565 6.00 23.19 23.24
C MET A 565 7.02 24.35 23.37
N ASN A 566 6.64 25.49 23.94
CA ASN A 566 7.57 26.58 24.19
C ASN A 566 8.66 26.13 25.19
N PRO A 567 9.96 26.29 24.90
CA PRO A 567 11.06 25.91 25.79
C PRO A 567 10.98 26.53 27.21
N ASN A 568 10.36 27.70 27.33
CA ASN A 568 10.16 28.39 28.60
C ASN A 568 8.90 27.92 29.36
N ASN A 569 8.13 26.98 28.79
CA ASN A 569 6.96 26.45 29.47
C ASN A 569 7.37 25.50 30.61
N PRO A 570 6.92 25.73 31.85
CA PRO A 570 7.30 24.89 32.98
C PRO A 570 6.97 23.42 32.80
N ILE A 571 5.89 23.06 32.08
CA ILE A 571 5.50 21.68 31.82
C ILE A 571 6.55 20.97 30.95
N VAL A 572 7.03 21.63 29.91
CA VAL A 572 8.09 21.09 29.03
C VAL A 572 9.40 20.94 29.80
N GLN A 573 9.77 21.97 30.57
CA GLN A 573 10.97 21.91 31.40
C GLN A 573 10.90 20.78 32.44
N THR A 574 9.75 20.58 33.04
CA THR A 574 9.54 19.45 33.97
C THR A 574 9.64 18.12 33.22
N LEU A 575 8.99 17.98 32.08
CA LEU A 575 9.10 16.75 31.27
C LEU A 575 10.53 16.47 30.82
N ALA A 576 11.28 17.50 30.41
CA ALA A 576 12.69 17.40 30.04
C ALA A 576 13.54 16.92 31.22
N SER A 577 13.25 17.37 32.44
CA SER A 577 13.98 16.98 33.66
C SER A 577 13.76 15.53 34.12
N ILE A 578 12.84 14.80 33.50
CA ILE A 578 12.52 13.41 33.89
C ILE A 578 13.11 12.48 32.82
N PRO A 579 14.19 11.72 33.14
CA PRO A 579 14.78 10.80 32.18
C PRO A 579 13.92 9.56 31.98
N VAL A 580 14.03 8.94 30.82
CA VAL A 580 13.51 7.60 30.59
C VAL A 580 14.36 6.60 31.40
N PRO A 581 13.76 5.70 32.20
CA PRO A 581 14.53 4.77 33.01
C PRO A 581 15.36 3.81 32.15
N LYS A 582 16.57 3.48 32.56
CA LYS A 582 17.50 2.58 31.84
C LYS A 582 16.92 1.20 31.53
N SER A 583 15.86 0.79 32.24
CA SER A 583 15.14 -0.46 31.97
C SER A 583 14.30 -0.43 30.68
N ILE A 584 14.06 0.76 30.10
CA ILE A 584 13.34 0.97 28.85
C ILE A 584 14.31 1.68 27.88
N PRO A 585 15.00 0.95 26.99
CA PRO A 585 15.86 1.56 25.99
C PRO A 585 15.14 2.65 25.19
N ALA A 586 15.76 3.83 25.14
CA ALA A 586 15.28 4.99 24.40
C ALA A 586 16.19 5.26 23.20
N HIS A 587 15.63 5.49 22.04
CA HIS A 587 16.36 5.84 20.83
C HIS A 587 15.90 7.21 20.33
N SER A 588 16.84 8.02 19.86
CA SER A 588 16.56 9.34 19.27
C SER A 588 16.98 9.35 17.82
N ILE A 589 16.05 9.73 16.92
CA ILE A 589 16.30 9.99 15.52
C ILE A 589 16.06 11.48 15.31
N ILE A 590 17.11 12.22 14.97
CA ILE A 590 17.12 13.68 14.93
C ILE A 590 17.34 14.14 13.49
N ALA A 591 16.40 14.90 12.96
CA ALA A 591 16.60 15.58 11.70
C ALA A 591 17.33 16.91 11.92
N VAL A 592 18.27 17.21 11.02
CA VAL A 592 18.96 18.50 10.95
C VAL A 592 19.11 18.88 9.49
N ASP A 593 18.49 19.97 9.09
CA ASP A 593 18.52 20.48 7.72
C ASP A 593 19.80 21.29 7.47
N GLY A 594 20.44 21.05 6.31
CA GLY A 594 21.63 21.77 5.86
C GLY A 594 22.96 21.08 6.17
N ASP A 595 24.06 21.74 5.74
CA ASP A 595 25.44 21.20 5.75
C ASP A 595 26.30 21.69 6.93
N GLY A 596 25.71 22.44 7.88
CA GLY A 596 26.39 22.96 9.06
C GLY A 596 26.70 21.90 10.13
N PRO A 597 27.38 22.31 11.24
CA PRO A 597 27.55 21.43 12.40
C PRO A 597 26.20 20.95 12.92
N LYS A 598 26.03 19.64 13.02
CA LYS A 598 24.73 19.03 13.34
C LYS A 598 24.22 19.43 14.72
N GLU A 599 25.12 19.57 15.69
CA GLU A 599 24.82 19.95 17.08
C GLU A 599 24.32 21.38 17.24
N GLU A 600 24.54 22.24 16.22
CA GLU A 600 24.11 23.64 16.20
C GLU A 600 22.89 23.87 15.29
N GLY A 601 22.51 22.84 14.50
CA GLY A 601 21.45 22.92 13.51
C GLY A 601 20.07 22.63 14.08
N ASP A 602 19.09 22.71 13.17
CA ASP A 602 17.69 22.35 13.43
C ASP A 602 17.05 21.75 12.16
N ASP A 603 15.83 21.27 12.29
CA ASP A 603 15.05 20.66 11.18
C ASP A 603 14.00 21.63 10.61
N GLY A 604 14.11 22.92 10.91
CA GLY A 604 13.13 23.97 10.61
C GLY A 604 12.07 24.15 11.71
N VAL A 605 11.99 23.25 12.71
CA VAL A 605 11.00 23.29 13.80
C VAL A 605 11.66 23.02 15.15
N VAL A 606 12.52 22.00 15.23
CA VAL A 606 13.14 21.50 16.45
C VAL A 606 14.65 21.56 16.29
N ALA A 607 15.32 22.26 17.19
CA ALA A 607 16.78 22.30 17.23
C ALA A 607 17.34 20.95 17.71
N TYR A 608 18.52 20.55 17.19
CA TYR A 608 19.23 19.35 17.65
C TYR A 608 19.30 19.28 19.18
N LYS A 609 19.72 20.36 19.83
CA LYS A 609 19.83 20.48 21.30
C LYS A 609 18.51 20.21 22.03
N SER A 610 17.39 20.44 21.36
CA SER A 610 16.08 20.13 21.93
C SER A 610 15.70 18.66 21.74
N ALA A 611 16.08 18.05 20.64
CA ALA A 611 15.75 16.66 20.34
C ALA A 611 16.71 15.66 21.02
N HIS A 612 17.93 16.10 21.35
CA HIS A 612 18.95 15.31 22.04
C HIS A 612 18.54 14.98 23.48
N ILE A 613 18.78 13.74 23.90
CA ILE A 613 18.62 13.26 25.29
C ILE A 613 19.82 12.39 25.69
N ASP A 614 20.41 12.68 26.87
CA ASP A 614 21.60 11.98 27.36
C ASP A 614 21.37 10.48 27.62
N GLU A 615 20.16 10.09 27.96
CA GLU A 615 19.78 8.71 28.26
C GLU A 615 19.50 7.85 27.04
N ALA A 616 19.56 8.38 25.82
CA ALA A 616 19.37 7.59 24.60
C ALA A 616 20.45 6.52 24.44
N VAL A 617 20.05 5.26 24.20
CA VAL A 617 20.97 4.15 23.92
C VAL A 617 21.52 4.19 22.50
N SER A 618 20.83 4.88 21.60
CA SER A 618 21.36 5.28 20.28
C SER A 618 20.76 6.61 19.85
N GLU A 619 21.56 7.38 19.13
CA GLU A 619 21.18 8.60 18.47
C GLU A 619 21.56 8.50 17.00
N PHE A 620 20.61 8.79 16.12
CA PHE A 620 20.81 8.82 14.68
C PHE A 620 20.45 10.19 14.12
N ILE A 621 21.35 10.80 13.40
CA ILE A 621 21.15 12.14 12.81
C ILE A 621 20.97 11.99 11.31
N VAL A 622 19.88 12.55 10.78
CA VAL A 622 19.57 12.57 9.34
C VAL A 622 19.56 14.00 8.83
N ASN A 623 20.15 14.23 7.64
CA ASN A 623 20.09 15.53 6.98
C ASN A 623 18.76 15.67 6.27
N TRP A 624 17.77 16.21 6.97
CA TRP A 624 16.41 16.40 6.45
C TRP A 624 15.64 17.41 7.27
N THR A 625 14.50 17.85 6.72
CA THR A 625 13.53 18.71 7.42
C THR A 625 12.74 17.91 8.48
N HIS A 626 11.89 18.59 9.26
CA HIS A 626 11.16 18.03 10.41
C HIS A 626 10.40 16.73 10.15
N SER A 627 9.78 16.57 8.97
CA SER A 627 9.03 15.35 8.62
C SER A 627 9.92 14.28 8.00
N CYS A 628 10.84 13.71 8.78
CA CYS A 628 11.85 12.75 8.31
C CYS A 628 11.45 11.26 8.42
N GLN A 629 10.33 10.92 9.03
CA GLN A 629 9.93 9.54 9.34
C GLN A 629 9.72 8.63 8.13
N GLY A 630 9.58 9.19 6.93
CA GLY A 630 9.50 8.46 5.66
C GLY A 630 10.82 8.42 4.88
N GLN A 631 11.93 8.93 5.44
CA GLN A 631 13.21 8.89 4.74
C GLN A 631 13.86 7.51 4.82
N PRO A 632 14.54 7.05 3.74
CA PRO A 632 15.12 5.71 3.70
C PRO A 632 16.07 5.44 4.86
N GLU A 633 16.94 6.40 5.19
CA GLU A 633 17.91 6.28 6.25
C GLU A 633 17.23 6.14 7.64
N VAL A 634 16.13 6.87 7.84
CA VAL A 634 15.31 6.77 9.06
C VAL A 634 14.62 5.42 9.15
N ILE A 635 14.08 4.93 8.03
CA ILE A 635 13.43 3.62 7.95
C ILE A 635 14.43 2.50 8.26
N GLU A 636 15.64 2.57 7.72
CA GLU A 636 16.69 1.57 8.00
C GLU A 636 17.13 1.63 9.47
N GLU A 637 17.24 2.81 10.07
CA GLU A 637 17.51 2.92 11.52
C GLU A 637 16.35 2.35 12.35
N VAL A 638 15.11 2.59 11.97
CA VAL A 638 13.95 1.98 12.60
C VAL A 638 14.03 0.44 12.50
N LYS A 639 14.31 -0.11 11.32
CA LYS A 639 14.49 -1.57 11.13
C LYS A 639 15.61 -2.11 12.05
N ARG A 640 16.74 -1.42 12.13
CA ARG A 640 17.84 -1.79 13.04
C ARG A 640 17.37 -1.86 14.49
N ILE A 641 16.61 -0.85 14.95
CA ILE A 641 16.06 -0.80 16.31
C ILE A 641 15.08 -1.96 16.55
N LEU A 642 14.23 -2.28 15.56
CA LEU A 642 13.29 -3.39 15.64
C LEU A 642 14.01 -4.74 15.74
N PHE A 643 15.06 -4.96 14.95
CA PHE A 643 15.90 -6.19 15.04
C PHE A 643 16.65 -6.29 16.37
N GLU A 644 17.19 -5.18 16.89
CA GLU A 644 17.81 -5.14 18.22
C GLU A 644 16.81 -5.52 19.32
N HIS A 645 15.56 -5.05 19.20
CA HIS A 645 14.51 -5.42 20.15
C HIS A 645 14.17 -6.92 20.11
N LEU A 646 14.10 -7.52 18.93
CA LEU A 646 13.88 -8.96 18.76
C LEU A 646 15.01 -9.76 19.41
N ALA A 647 16.27 -9.42 19.14
CA ALA A 647 17.42 -10.09 19.70
C ALA A 647 17.43 -10.02 21.25
N ALA A 648 17.10 -8.86 21.82
CA ALA A 648 17.00 -8.68 23.27
C ALA A 648 15.84 -9.47 23.90
N SER A 649 14.77 -9.70 23.14
CA SER A 649 13.60 -10.47 23.60
C SER A 649 13.85 -11.98 23.55
N GLU A 650 14.65 -12.47 22.60
CA GLU A 650 15.01 -13.88 22.46
C GLU A 650 16.03 -14.33 23.51
N THR A 651 16.96 -13.46 23.90
CA THR A 651 17.95 -13.74 24.96
C THR A 651 17.33 -13.84 26.35
N LYS A 652 16.10 -13.35 26.54
CA LYS A 652 15.38 -13.39 27.84
C LYS A 652 14.40 -14.58 27.94
N LYS A 653 14.31 -15.44 26.93
CA LYS A 653 13.57 -16.70 27.09
C LYS A 653 14.39 -17.64 27.98
N PRO A 654 13.79 -18.17 29.10
CA PRO A 654 14.47 -19.07 30.04
C PRO A 654 14.87 -20.40 29.37
#